data_e4eac6ff51e5091a1a80537d65aa5e1a
#
_entry.id   e4eac6ff51e5091a1a80537d65aa5e1a
#
_cell.length_a   1.000
_cell.length_b   1.000
_cell.length_c   1.000
_cell.angle_alpha   90.00
_cell.angle_beta   90.00
_cell.angle_gamma   90.00
#
_symmetry.space_group_name_H-M   'P 1'
#
loop_
_entity.id
_entity.type
_entity.pdbx_description
1 polymer ?
#
loop_
_entity_poly.entity_id
_entity_poly.type
_entity_poly.pdbx_seq_one_letter_code
_entity_poly.pdbx_strand_id
1 'polypeptide(L)'
;MALESNYNPDLFEKAIYAKWQELQIGNPDLQNVSISETHSILMPPPNLTGDLHAGHAFQHYLMDTLSRYERMNGRRNLWFPGVDHAGLQLEGVIDGLIIKGEFDTEINKLVDGINNESIEEIKTILASKDKSQLPLLLKQYLPSLWLDCAWTKVNMWRDNQKNQSAVLGDTPDYSRQLFTLDKKASDMVNFAFREYWEDSLMYKNSYLINWSVGLQTALSDVSGDTDFLTRKDPFINFIYKFESIKSIIKTNSDIHQLEDYFVNNPIEVATVRPETIHGDMGIAIHPEIFRAKLLDFGIDKGQVESLISDIVSKDLIVNFGIKELGVVGVQLIISEKVDKDFGTGALKITPASDLTDFDIWVNDFEGGEFVSAINKQGLLTESCGPYSGQDRFQARANIIYDLCKAGYVPLKEGFASGPTLESFNYTDYDKSIEVLKEQLAVFQINFDYEHNVTICERSKTIVEPLISDEFFIGVARKSVNTGLTLQEHALEGIGEVSFYPFEYQDRARNFIHTLKDWCISRNLLWGHQFPVWYNLAENPDRVFYSYQDWKSDDEVKNKIFIGDEIQLKEYINENNYSPSSWVQEEKRLDTWFSSSLWPLTTFGYKEYMNGNKSNDFGTFYPTSTMVTAKEIFNIWICRMIMLSKYFTSKLENTDNLYNKIPFKDLIIHPTILDDQGKKMSKSLGNGMDPVKQIDKYSSDALRMAMMSGMIPGRNMRLGGNLADKVCEKYRNFGNKVWNIVRFLETKEAFKTHLTNDFDPSLSGWWLISKYKQCLDRYEKAFDNYELSEALEALYQFVWNDLAAWHLEYLKVNDLDLPLTAHIVNDIIQLLTPFMPFESEVLWDNITVQSMAQTLRRVEDINHWNDQMSFRSKLVDGFDEIIKTVEGLRSVKGLFNIPAGELVNYTSTNQYVIENAEFIKMIAKGNAQNQEADDWYQITLFSKADVISLIKDKESEILRTNKQIIAVKKQKHILESTLQSRDFIDNATPDVIKHKYDDLDARNNDLALLEQKLKLLK
;
A
#
# COMPACT_ATOMS: atom_id res chain seq x y z
N MET A 1 3.34 -9.89 -44.09
CA MET A 1 2.21 -10.82 -44.37
C MET A 1 0.92 -10.03 -44.28
N ALA A 2 -0.11 -10.37 -45.06
CA ALA A 2 -1.39 -9.66 -44.91
C ALA A 2 -1.95 -9.93 -43.49
N LEU A 3 -2.33 -8.87 -42.79
CA LEU A 3 -2.90 -8.98 -41.44
C LEU A 3 -4.24 -9.73 -41.47
N GLU A 4 -4.45 -10.64 -40.52
CA GLU A 4 -5.75 -11.32 -40.31
C GLU A 4 -6.85 -10.32 -39.91
N SER A 5 -8.12 -10.77 -39.87
CA SER A 5 -9.26 -9.88 -39.58
C SER A 5 -9.22 -9.29 -38.15
N ASN A 6 -8.61 -9.99 -37.22
CA ASN A 6 -8.47 -9.56 -35.82
C ASN A 6 -7.09 -9.99 -35.29
N TYR A 7 -6.61 -9.25 -34.27
CA TYR A 7 -5.43 -9.66 -33.54
C TYR A 7 -5.68 -10.95 -32.74
N ASN A 8 -4.72 -11.89 -32.81
CA ASN A 8 -4.76 -13.13 -32.07
C ASN A 8 -3.53 -13.22 -31.14
N PRO A 9 -3.69 -12.98 -29.82
CA PRO A 9 -2.58 -12.97 -28.86
C PRO A 9 -1.81 -14.30 -28.79
N ASP A 10 -2.49 -15.44 -28.93
CA ASP A 10 -1.88 -16.77 -28.85
C ASP A 10 -0.82 -17.02 -29.95
N LEU A 11 -0.95 -16.35 -31.09
CA LEU A 11 -0.01 -16.49 -32.20
C LEU A 11 1.24 -15.62 -32.01
N PHE A 12 1.15 -14.50 -31.29
CA PHE A 12 2.18 -13.48 -31.30
C PHE A 12 2.86 -13.24 -29.97
N GLU A 13 2.14 -13.16 -28.83
CA GLU A 13 2.68 -12.63 -27.57
C GLU A 13 3.91 -13.40 -27.06
N LYS A 14 3.90 -14.73 -27.11
CA LYS A 14 5.04 -15.55 -26.68
C LYS A 14 6.28 -15.35 -27.56
N ALA A 15 6.07 -15.25 -28.89
CA ALA A 15 7.19 -15.06 -29.82
C ALA A 15 7.79 -13.66 -29.72
N ILE A 16 6.95 -12.64 -29.53
CA ILE A 16 7.38 -11.27 -29.31
C ILE A 16 8.16 -11.15 -28.00
N TYR A 17 7.66 -11.74 -26.91
CA TYR A 17 8.37 -11.71 -25.64
C TYR A 17 9.75 -12.39 -25.75
N ALA A 18 9.84 -13.52 -26.43
CA ALA A 18 11.12 -14.20 -26.69
C ALA A 18 12.08 -13.29 -27.50
N LYS A 19 11.57 -12.59 -28.52
CA LYS A 19 12.35 -11.58 -29.29
C LYS A 19 12.86 -10.45 -28.38
N TRP A 20 12.02 -9.92 -27.47
CA TRP A 20 12.44 -8.88 -26.52
C TRP A 20 13.52 -9.36 -25.55
N GLN A 21 13.45 -10.62 -25.10
CA GLN A 21 14.48 -11.22 -24.26
C GLN A 21 15.80 -11.40 -25.01
N GLU A 22 15.74 -11.85 -26.27
CA GLU A 22 16.92 -11.99 -27.12
C GLU A 22 17.60 -10.63 -27.38
N LEU A 23 16.82 -9.60 -27.64
CA LEU A 23 17.26 -8.23 -27.83
C LEU A 23 17.69 -7.53 -26.54
N GLN A 24 17.41 -8.11 -25.35
CA GLN A 24 17.67 -7.54 -24.03
C GLN A 24 17.18 -6.08 -23.90
N ILE A 25 15.97 -5.79 -24.39
CA ILE A 25 15.45 -4.42 -24.48
C ILE A 25 15.38 -3.68 -23.12
N GLY A 26 15.36 -4.40 -22.01
CA GLY A 26 15.44 -3.86 -20.65
C GLY A 26 16.85 -3.41 -20.23
N ASN A 27 17.90 -3.90 -20.93
CA ASN A 27 19.27 -3.60 -20.58
C ASN A 27 19.67 -2.19 -21.03
N PRO A 28 19.92 -1.24 -20.10
CA PRO A 28 20.22 0.15 -20.44
C PRO A 28 21.51 0.33 -21.28
N ASP A 29 22.41 -0.64 -21.23
CA ASP A 29 23.69 -0.57 -21.95
C ASP A 29 23.56 -0.90 -23.45
N LEU A 30 22.40 -1.45 -23.86
CA LEU A 30 22.10 -1.85 -25.23
C LEU A 30 20.99 -1.00 -25.88
N GLN A 31 20.44 -0.02 -25.19
CA GLN A 31 19.37 0.84 -25.67
C GLN A 31 19.87 1.91 -26.64
N ASN A 32 19.02 2.27 -27.62
CA ASN A 32 19.24 3.46 -28.44
C ASN A 32 19.01 4.72 -27.57
N VAL A 33 20.01 5.59 -27.51
CA VAL A 33 20.01 6.78 -26.66
C VAL A 33 20.16 8.03 -27.53
N SER A 34 19.23 8.95 -27.45
CA SER A 34 19.30 10.26 -28.10
C SER A 34 19.37 11.42 -27.10
N ILE A 35 19.03 11.17 -25.82
CA ILE A 35 19.04 12.13 -24.71
C ILE A 35 20.10 11.69 -23.69
N SER A 36 20.96 12.61 -23.28
CA SER A 36 22.06 12.32 -22.33
C SER A 36 21.58 11.99 -20.91
N GLU A 37 20.37 12.40 -20.54
CA GLU A 37 19.80 12.12 -19.23
C GLU A 37 19.38 10.67 -19.09
N THR A 38 19.68 10.09 -17.93
CA THR A 38 19.26 8.73 -17.58
C THR A 38 17.90 8.77 -16.88
N HIS A 39 17.13 7.71 -17.03
CA HIS A 39 15.95 7.45 -16.24
C HIS A 39 16.07 6.09 -15.55
N SER A 40 15.60 6.00 -14.31
CA SER A 40 15.62 4.74 -13.56
C SER A 40 14.36 4.55 -12.73
N ILE A 41 13.91 3.31 -12.68
CA ILE A 41 12.78 2.87 -11.84
C ILE A 41 13.27 1.69 -11.00
N LEU A 42 13.08 1.75 -9.68
CA LEU A 42 13.27 0.61 -8.80
C LEU A 42 11.95 -0.15 -8.63
N MET A 43 12.00 -1.44 -8.90
CA MET A 43 10.86 -2.31 -8.59
C MET A 43 10.74 -2.44 -7.07
N PRO A 44 9.56 -2.15 -6.46
CA PRO A 44 9.26 -2.66 -5.14
C PRO A 44 9.35 -4.18 -5.19
N PRO A 45 10.31 -4.80 -4.49
CA PRO A 45 10.55 -6.20 -4.67
C PRO A 45 9.38 -7.01 -4.12
N PRO A 46 8.66 -7.82 -4.93
CA PRO A 46 7.54 -8.61 -4.45
C PRO A 46 8.03 -9.66 -3.45
N ASN A 47 7.23 -9.88 -2.40
CA ASN A 47 7.47 -10.90 -1.39
C ASN A 47 7.37 -12.30 -1.99
N LEU A 48 8.36 -13.17 -1.72
CA LEU A 48 8.36 -14.57 -2.14
C LEU A 48 7.46 -15.42 -1.22
N THR A 49 6.19 -15.04 -1.08
CA THR A 49 5.16 -15.73 -0.27
C THR A 49 4.02 -16.30 -1.12
N GLY A 50 4.18 -16.30 -2.44
CA GLY A 50 3.19 -16.80 -3.40
C GLY A 50 3.31 -16.14 -4.76
N ASP A 51 2.38 -16.42 -5.64
CA ASP A 51 2.29 -15.88 -6.99
C ASP A 51 1.89 -14.39 -6.99
N LEU A 52 2.20 -13.69 -8.09
CA LEU A 52 1.77 -12.30 -8.30
C LEU A 52 0.24 -12.20 -8.33
N HIS A 53 -0.31 -11.18 -7.71
CA HIS A 53 -1.74 -10.87 -7.71
C HIS A 53 -2.02 -9.59 -8.51
N ALA A 54 -3.30 -9.23 -8.66
CA ALA A 54 -3.72 -8.04 -9.44
C ALA A 54 -3.00 -6.74 -9.04
N GLY A 55 -2.71 -6.54 -7.75
CA GLY A 55 -1.96 -5.36 -7.28
C GLY A 55 -0.52 -5.34 -7.80
N HIS A 56 0.17 -6.48 -7.82
CA HIS A 56 1.50 -6.61 -8.43
C HIS A 56 1.42 -6.37 -9.94
N ALA A 57 0.47 -6.99 -10.64
CA ALA A 57 0.30 -6.80 -12.08
C ALA A 57 0.06 -5.32 -12.45
N PHE A 58 -0.76 -4.61 -11.64
CA PHE A 58 -0.95 -3.16 -11.81
C PHE A 58 0.35 -2.38 -11.70
N GLN A 59 1.13 -2.67 -10.65
CA GLN A 59 2.40 -2.01 -10.38
C GLN A 59 3.43 -2.30 -11.48
N HIS A 60 3.51 -3.54 -11.95
CA HIS A 60 4.36 -3.95 -13.06
C HIS A 60 3.98 -3.23 -14.36
N TYR A 61 2.70 -3.21 -14.72
CA TYR A 61 2.23 -2.48 -15.90
C TYR A 61 2.52 -0.97 -15.82
N LEU A 62 2.36 -0.37 -14.64
CA LEU A 62 2.70 1.04 -14.45
C LEU A 62 4.19 1.31 -14.70
N MET A 63 5.07 0.50 -14.09
CA MET A 63 6.52 0.65 -14.25
C MET A 63 6.96 0.36 -15.68
N ASP A 64 6.41 -0.67 -16.35
CA ASP A 64 6.73 -0.98 -17.73
C ASP A 64 6.22 0.09 -18.71
N THR A 65 5.03 0.65 -18.46
CA THR A 65 4.48 1.77 -19.24
C THR A 65 5.41 2.97 -19.20
N LEU A 66 5.86 3.38 -18.01
CA LEU A 66 6.82 4.48 -17.84
C LEU A 66 8.18 4.14 -18.48
N SER A 67 8.69 2.92 -18.27
CA SER A 67 9.96 2.48 -18.86
C SER A 67 9.93 2.50 -20.40
N ARG A 68 8.84 2.05 -21.02
CA ARG A 68 8.66 2.08 -22.48
C ARG A 68 8.57 3.51 -22.99
N TYR A 69 7.83 4.37 -22.30
CA TYR A 69 7.74 5.79 -22.64
C TYR A 69 9.11 6.46 -22.66
N GLU A 70 9.91 6.25 -21.63
CA GLU A 70 11.24 6.86 -21.50
C GLU A 70 12.24 6.33 -22.56
N ARG A 71 12.23 5.01 -22.80
CA ARG A 71 13.05 4.43 -23.89
C ARG A 71 12.65 4.95 -25.26
N MET A 72 11.35 5.02 -25.53
CA MET A 72 10.82 5.54 -26.80
C MET A 72 11.25 6.99 -27.03
N ASN A 73 11.29 7.80 -25.97
CA ASN A 73 11.78 9.18 -26.02
C ASN A 73 13.32 9.30 -26.07
N GLY A 74 14.05 8.19 -26.07
CA GLY A 74 15.51 8.14 -26.25
C GLY A 74 16.33 8.36 -25.00
N ARG A 75 15.74 8.26 -23.79
CA ARG A 75 16.48 8.22 -22.53
C ARG A 75 17.05 6.85 -22.27
N ARG A 76 18.27 6.78 -21.74
CA ARG A 76 18.85 5.55 -21.20
C ARG A 76 18.07 5.15 -19.94
N ASN A 77 17.22 4.12 -20.05
CA ASN A 77 16.29 3.74 -19.00
C ASN A 77 16.64 2.40 -18.36
N LEU A 78 16.71 2.39 -17.03
CA LEU A 78 16.90 1.19 -16.22
C LEU A 78 15.63 0.93 -15.37
N TRP A 79 14.91 -0.14 -15.63
CA TRP A 79 13.96 -0.71 -14.68
C TRP A 79 14.63 -1.88 -13.95
N PHE A 80 15.00 -1.65 -12.68
CA PHE A 80 15.74 -2.59 -11.85
C PHE A 80 14.78 -3.59 -11.18
N PRO A 81 14.84 -4.91 -11.50
CA PRO A 81 13.99 -5.91 -10.88
C PRO A 81 14.58 -6.44 -9.58
N GLY A 82 13.71 -6.89 -8.68
CA GLY A 82 14.12 -7.55 -7.45
C GLY A 82 13.02 -8.39 -6.85
N VAL A 83 13.38 -9.20 -5.84
CA VAL A 83 12.44 -9.99 -5.03
C VAL A 83 12.85 -9.90 -3.56
N ASP A 84 11.85 -9.91 -2.66
CA ASP A 84 12.08 -9.78 -1.22
C ASP A 84 11.91 -11.12 -0.49
N HIS A 85 12.76 -11.34 0.52
CA HIS A 85 12.75 -12.53 1.34
C HIS A 85 11.59 -12.59 2.35
N ALA A 86 10.91 -11.47 2.57
CA ALA A 86 9.67 -11.34 3.34
C ALA A 86 9.74 -11.68 4.85
N GLY A 87 10.88 -12.09 5.38
CA GLY A 87 11.12 -12.34 6.81
C GLY A 87 9.98 -13.05 7.54
N LEU A 88 9.38 -12.39 8.52
CA LEU A 88 8.28 -12.91 9.33
C LEU A 88 7.08 -13.41 8.49
N GLN A 89 6.79 -12.77 7.37
CA GLN A 89 5.66 -13.18 6.52
C GLN A 89 5.91 -14.54 5.87
N LEU A 90 7.14 -14.79 5.43
CA LEU A 90 7.50 -16.08 4.86
C LEU A 90 7.44 -17.19 5.92
N GLU A 91 8.01 -16.95 7.10
CA GLU A 91 7.92 -17.96 8.18
C GLU A 91 6.47 -18.35 8.47
N GLY A 92 5.56 -17.39 8.62
CA GLY A 92 4.15 -17.67 8.84
C GLY A 92 3.49 -18.47 7.71
N VAL A 93 3.88 -18.23 6.46
CA VAL A 93 3.38 -19.01 5.31
C VAL A 93 3.93 -20.42 5.32
N ILE A 94 5.23 -20.61 5.55
CA ILE A 94 5.86 -21.93 5.61
C ILE A 94 5.31 -22.74 6.78
N ASP A 95 5.17 -22.14 7.96
CA ASP A 95 4.54 -22.79 9.12
C ASP A 95 3.12 -23.26 8.78
N GLY A 96 2.32 -22.41 8.12
CA GLY A 96 0.99 -22.78 7.64
C GLY A 96 0.96 -23.93 6.64
N LEU A 97 1.96 -24.03 5.75
CA LEU A 97 2.09 -25.14 4.81
C LEU A 97 2.51 -26.44 5.50
N ILE A 98 3.39 -26.36 6.50
CA ILE A 98 3.79 -27.50 7.35
C ILE A 98 2.56 -28.02 8.12
N ILE A 99 1.79 -27.16 8.74
CA ILE A 99 0.56 -27.53 9.47
C ILE A 99 -0.44 -28.23 8.55
N LYS A 100 -0.56 -27.78 7.29
CA LYS A 100 -1.42 -28.41 6.27
C LYS A 100 -0.89 -29.74 5.74
N GLY A 101 0.34 -30.11 6.09
CA GLY A 101 0.97 -31.36 5.69
C GLY A 101 1.60 -31.36 4.29
N GLU A 102 1.87 -30.18 3.72
CA GLU A 102 2.50 -30.13 2.38
C GLU A 102 3.91 -30.68 2.33
N PHE A 103 4.59 -30.80 3.47
CA PHE A 103 5.97 -31.33 3.60
C PHE A 103 6.05 -32.64 4.37
N ASP A 104 4.92 -33.32 4.62
CA ASP A 104 4.89 -34.54 5.43
C ASP A 104 5.82 -35.64 4.90
N THR A 105 5.91 -35.78 3.59
CA THR A 105 6.74 -36.79 2.94
C THR A 105 8.21 -36.54 3.17
N GLU A 106 8.65 -35.27 3.02
CA GLU A 106 10.03 -34.86 3.18
C GLU A 106 10.45 -34.95 4.66
N ILE A 107 9.58 -34.49 5.57
CA ILE A 107 9.83 -34.55 7.01
C ILE A 107 9.92 -36.00 7.48
N ASN A 108 8.95 -36.87 7.12
CA ASN A 108 8.96 -38.29 7.48
C ASN A 108 10.25 -38.99 7.02
N LYS A 109 10.67 -38.76 5.77
CA LYS A 109 11.90 -39.34 5.22
C LYS A 109 13.17 -38.98 6.02
N LEU A 110 13.24 -37.76 6.59
CA LEU A 110 14.40 -37.29 7.33
C LEU A 110 14.37 -37.70 8.81
N VAL A 111 13.20 -37.80 9.42
CA VAL A 111 13.07 -38.22 10.83
C VAL A 111 13.02 -39.73 10.97
N ASP A 112 12.81 -40.48 9.87
CA ASP A 112 12.81 -41.93 9.88
C ASP A 112 14.21 -42.49 10.22
N GLY A 113 14.26 -43.42 11.20
CA GLY A 113 15.50 -43.98 11.67
C GLY A 113 16.28 -43.15 12.71
N ILE A 114 15.84 -41.95 13.09
CA ILE A 114 16.41 -41.18 14.20
C ILE A 114 15.67 -41.50 15.49
N ASN A 115 16.39 -42.08 16.48
CA ASN A 115 15.85 -42.40 17.80
C ASN A 115 16.33 -41.33 18.81
N ASN A 116 15.48 -40.33 19.02
CA ASN A 116 15.68 -39.26 20.02
C ASN A 116 14.30 -38.83 20.51
N GLU A 117 14.14 -38.55 21.78
CA GLU A 117 12.87 -38.18 22.43
C GLU A 117 12.17 -37.02 21.75
N SER A 118 12.87 -35.95 21.39
CA SER A 118 12.35 -34.81 20.63
C SER A 118 11.88 -35.17 19.21
N ILE A 119 12.55 -36.11 18.57
CA ILE A 119 12.19 -36.60 17.23
C ILE A 119 10.98 -37.52 17.30
N GLU A 120 10.82 -38.32 18.37
CA GLU A 120 9.60 -39.13 18.58
C GLU A 120 8.36 -38.25 18.84
N GLU A 121 8.52 -37.08 19.47
CA GLU A 121 7.46 -36.09 19.57
C GLU A 121 7.06 -35.53 18.21
N ILE A 122 8.03 -35.15 17.36
CA ILE A 122 7.80 -34.74 15.97
C ILE A 122 7.05 -35.83 15.19
N LYS A 123 7.48 -37.09 15.25
CA LYS A 123 6.81 -38.22 14.58
C LYS A 123 5.37 -38.40 15.07
N THR A 124 5.13 -38.22 16.36
CA THR A 124 3.80 -38.36 16.96
C THR A 124 2.85 -37.26 16.43
N ILE A 125 3.32 -36.02 16.38
CA ILE A 125 2.54 -34.89 15.85
C ILE A 125 2.34 -35.03 14.33
N LEU A 126 3.33 -35.50 13.60
CA LEU A 126 3.21 -35.75 12.17
C LEU A 126 2.09 -36.76 11.84
N ALA A 127 1.92 -37.79 12.67
CA ALA A 127 0.86 -38.78 12.55
C ALA A 127 -0.51 -38.28 13.04
N SER A 128 -0.57 -37.16 13.76
CA SER A 128 -1.79 -36.59 14.30
C SER A 128 -2.54 -35.73 13.25
N LYS A 129 -3.81 -35.40 13.56
CA LYS A 129 -4.61 -34.45 12.77
C LYS A 129 -4.27 -32.99 13.11
N ASP A 130 -3.82 -32.76 14.34
CA ASP A 130 -3.39 -31.45 14.81
C ASP A 130 -1.87 -31.35 14.73
N LYS A 131 -1.38 -30.53 13.80
CA LYS A 131 0.04 -30.27 13.56
C LYS A 131 0.46 -28.87 13.98
N SER A 132 -0.34 -28.19 14.78
CA SER A 132 -0.10 -26.79 15.15
C SER A 132 1.27 -26.56 15.83
N GLN A 133 1.79 -27.53 16.56
CA GLN A 133 3.09 -27.47 17.22
C GLN A 133 4.28 -27.90 16.35
N LEU A 134 4.02 -28.54 15.21
CA LEU A 134 5.07 -29.10 14.34
C LEU A 134 6.10 -28.07 13.87
N PRO A 135 5.68 -26.87 13.38
CA PRO A 135 6.66 -25.87 12.94
C PRO A 135 7.63 -25.42 14.03
N LEU A 136 7.12 -25.26 15.26
CA LEU A 136 7.93 -24.83 16.40
C LEU A 136 8.98 -25.91 16.76
N LEU A 137 8.58 -27.15 16.79
CA LEU A 137 9.48 -28.28 17.07
C LEU A 137 10.54 -28.45 15.96
N LEU A 138 10.15 -28.27 14.69
CA LEU A 138 11.11 -28.29 13.59
C LEU A 138 12.13 -27.16 13.70
N LYS A 139 11.71 -25.93 14.01
CA LYS A 139 12.62 -24.80 14.20
C LYS A 139 13.58 -25.04 15.38
N GLN A 140 13.10 -25.65 16.44
CA GLN A 140 13.88 -25.92 17.64
C GLN A 140 14.88 -27.07 17.46
N TYR A 141 14.45 -28.20 16.90
CA TYR A 141 15.23 -29.44 16.87
C TYR A 141 15.81 -29.79 15.50
N LEU A 142 15.20 -29.31 14.42
CA LEU A 142 15.59 -29.57 13.04
C LEU A 142 15.57 -28.29 12.17
N PRO A 143 16.26 -27.21 12.59
CA PRO A 143 16.19 -25.92 11.90
C PRO A 143 16.61 -25.99 10.43
N SER A 144 17.57 -26.84 10.07
CA SER A 144 18.01 -27.04 8.69
C SER A 144 16.88 -27.58 7.81
N LEU A 145 16.08 -28.53 8.33
CA LEU A 145 14.95 -29.11 7.62
C LEU A 145 13.86 -28.08 7.37
N TRP A 146 13.55 -27.24 8.37
CA TRP A 146 12.61 -26.14 8.20
C TRP A 146 13.10 -25.17 7.11
N LEU A 147 14.39 -24.83 7.11
CA LEU A 147 15.01 -23.97 6.08
C LEU A 147 14.95 -24.60 4.69
N ASP A 148 15.15 -25.91 4.55
CA ASP A 148 15.02 -26.64 3.29
C ASP A 148 13.58 -26.55 2.73
N CYS A 149 12.56 -26.68 3.60
CA CYS A 149 11.17 -26.46 3.23
C CYS A 149 10.94 -25.04 2.72
N ALA A 150 11.50 -24.03 3.42
CA ALA A 150 11.39 -22.63 3.04
C ALA A 150 12.08 -22.37 1.68
N TRP A 151 13.33 -22.80 1.49
CA TRP A 151 14.04 -22.64 0.22
C TRP A 151 13.36 -23.32 -0.97
N THR A 152 12.75 -24.46 -0.75
CA THR A 152 11.99 -25.19 -1.79
C THR A 152 10.86 -24.31 -2.31
N LYS A 153 10.08 -23.69 -1.43
CA LYS A 153 8.96 -22.81 -1.82
C LYS A 153 9.44 -21.48 -2.39
N VAL A 154 10.45 -20.87 -1.80
CA VAL A 154 11.03 -19.59 -2.27
C VAL A 154 11.52 -19.73 -3.71
N ASN A 155 12.28 -20.79 -4.04
CA ASN A 155 12.75 -21.01 -5.40
C ASN A 155 11.60 -21.23 -6.39
N MET A 156 10.59 -22.00 -6.00
CA MET A 156 9.40 -22.23 -6.82
C MET A 156 8.64 -20.90 -7.09
N TRP A 157 8.40 -20.11 -6.07
CA TRP A 157 7.68 -18.83 -6.23
C TRP A 157 8.49 -17.81 -7.03
N ARG A 158 9.81 -17.77 -6.88
CA ARG A 158 10.67 -16.90 -7.69
C ARG A 158 10.56 -17.22 -9.17
N ASP A 159 10.56 -18.51 -9.53
CA ASP A 159 10.39 -18.95 -10.92
C ASP A 159 8.97 -18.66 -11.43
N ASN A 160 7.96 -18.90 -10.61
CA ASN A 160 6.57 -18.58 -10.95
C ASN A 160 6.38 -17.07 -11.20
N GLN A 161 6.87 -16.22 -10.32
CA GLN A 161 6.75 -14.77 -10.47
C GLN A 161 7.47 -14.27 -11.73
N LYS A 162 8.63 -14.83 -12.07
CA LYS A 162 9.33 -14.53 -13.33
C LYS A 162 8.51 -14.95 -14.54
N ASN A 163 7.89 -16.13 -14.51
CA ASN A 163 7.02 -16.61 -15.58
C ASN A 163 5.76 -15.73 -15.72
N GLN A 164 5.15 -15.31 -14.60
CA GLN A 164 4.01 -14.40 -14.61
C GLN A 164 4.41 -13.02 -15.17
N SER A 165 5.58 -12.49 -14.84
CA SER A 165 6.13 -11.26 -15.40
C SER A 165 6.30 -11.35 -16.93
N ALA A 166 6.73 -12.53 -17.41
CA ALA A 166 6.81 -12.79 -18.86
C ALA A 166 5.43 -12.74 -19.55
N VAL A 167 4.40 -13.30 -18.91
CA VAL A 167 3.01 -13.27 -19.42
C VAL A 167 2.45 -11.85 -19.40
N LEU A 168 2.82 -11.03 -18.39
CA LEU A 168 2.48 -9.60 -18.34
C LEU A 168 3.18 -8.78 -19.43
N GLY A 169 4.24 -9.30 -20.04
CA GLY A 169 5.02 -8.60 -21.06
C GLY A 169 5.99 -7.56 -20.48
N ASP A 170 6.42 -7.77 -19.25
CA ASP A 170 7.33 -6.87 -18.56
C ASP A 170 8.75 -6.88 -19.14
N THR A 171 9.42 -5.74 -19.11
CA THR A 171 10.75 -5.57 -19.69
C THR A 171 11.78 -4.96 -18.74
N PRO A 172 11.92 -5.48 -17.49
CA PRO A 172 12.98 -5.06 -16.61
C PRO A 172 14.33 -5.62 -17.06
N ASP A 173 15.41 -5.08 -16.54
CA ASP A 173 16.76 -5.64 -16.78
C ASP A 173 17.02 -6.86 -15.86
N TYR A 174 16.64 -8.04 -16.29
CA TYR A 174 16.89 -9.26 -15.52
C TYR A 174 18.35 -9.61 -15.31
N SER A 175 19.30 -9.02 -16.05
CA SER A 175 20.72 -9.21 -15.81
C SER A 175 21.18 -8.59 -14.48
N ARG A 176 20.44 -7.61 -13.99
CA ARG A 176 20.63 -6.92 -12.71
C ARG A 176 19.72 -7.40 -11.57
N GLN A 177 18.85 -8.40 -11.82
CA GLN A 177 17.91 -8.89 -10.79
C GLN A 177 18.61 -9.22 -9.48
N LEU A 178 18.05 -8.75 -8.36
CA LEU A 178 18.59 -8.97 -7.02
C LEU A 178 17.52 -9.56 -6.09
N PHE A 179 17.92 -10.55 -5.31
CA PHE A 179 17.18 -11.07 -4.17
C PHE A 179 17.73 -10.46 -2.88
N THR A 180 16.87 -10.07 -1.96
CA THR A 180 17.32 -9.37 -0.73
C THR A 180 18.19 -10.21 0.20
N LEU A 181 18.31 -11.54 0.03
CA LEU A 181 19.30 -12.40 0.71
C LEU A 181 20.53 -12.75 -0.14
N ASP A 182 20.66 -12.21 -1.36
CA ASP A 182 21.88 -12.39 -2.14
C ASP A 182 23.09 -11.77 -1.44
N LYS A 183 24.28 -12.26 -1.79
CA LYS A 183 25.53 -11.78 -1.17
C LYS A 183 25.67 -10.25 -1.22
N LYS A 184 25.36 -9.62 -2.35
CA LYS A 184 25.44 -8.16 -2.49
C LYS A 184 24.53 -7.43 -1.48
N ALA A 185 23.32 -7.96 -1.27
CA ALA A 185 22.39 -7.38 -0.29
C ALA A 185 22.86 -7.62 1.15
N SER A 186 23.33 -8.85 1.47
CA SER A 186 23.90 -9.18 2.77
C SER A 186 25.14 -8.35 3.11
N ASP A 187 26.02 -8.12 2.13
CA ASP A 187 27.19 -7.28 2.28
C ASP A 187 26.83 -5.82 2.60
N MET A 188 25.77 -5.29 1.97
CA MET A 188 25.28 -3.93 2.26
C MET A 188 24.61 -3.86 3.63
N VAL A 189 23.86 -4.88 4.02
CA VAL A 189 23.23 -4.98 5.36
C VAL A 189 24.30 -4.99 6.46
N ASN A 190 25.35 -5.81 6.32
CA ASN A 190 26.45 -5.87 7.28
C ASN A 190 27.22 -4.55 7.35
N PHE A 191 27.44 -3.93 6.19
CA PHE A 191 28.06 -2.60 6.11
C PHE A 191 27.21 -1.55 6.85
N ALA A 192 25.91 -1.49 6.56
CA ALA A 192 25.01 -0.52 7.20
C ALA A 192 24.90 -0.72 8.72
N PHE A 193 24.83 -1.99 9.18
CA PHE A 193 24.82 -2.32 10.60
C PHE A 193 26.06 -1.79 11.31
N ARG A 194 27.22 -2.04 10.74
CA ARG A 194 28.48 -1.57 11.29
C ARG A 194 28.57 -0.04 11.34
N GLU A 195 28.16 0.65 10.28
CA GLU A 195 28.13 2.11 10.22
C GLU A 195 27.23 2.73 11.31
N TYR A 196 26.03 2.13 11.57
CA TYR A 196 25.16 2.59 12.68
C TYR A 196 25.79 2.36 14.05
N TRP A 197 26.48 1.24 14.24
CA TRP A 197 27.16 0.94 15.48
C TRP A 197 28.33 1.91 15.70
N GLU A 198 29.19 2.11 14.70
CA GLU A 198 30.33 3.04 14.75
C GLU A 198 29.87 4.49 15.01
N ASP A 199 28.69 4.84 14.54
CA ASP A 199 28.07 6.18 14.72
C ASP A 199 27.22 6.31 15.98
N SER A 200 27.28 5.30 16.88
CA SER A 200 26.57 5.26 18.17
C SER A 200 25.02 5.39 18.07
N LEU A 201 24.47 5.06 16.91
CA LEU A 201 23.02 5.07 16.65
C LEU A 201 22.37 3.75 17.06
N MET A 202 23.15 2.68 17.28
CA MET A 202 22.64 1.35 17.61
C MET A 202 22.89 1.00 19.08
N TYR A 203 21.92 0.34 19.71
CA TYR A 203 22.03 -0.11 21.09
C TYR A 203 21.12 -1.32 21.35
N LYS A 204 21.43 -2.06 22.44
CA LYS A 204 20.59 -3.14 22.95
C LYS A 204 19.99 -2.70 24.28
N ASN A 205 18.69 -2.91 24.46
CA ASN A 205 18.00 -2.54 25.69
C ASN A 205 16.82 -3.49 25.96
N SER A 206 16.53 -3.68 27.24
CA SER A 206 15.28 -4.29 27.69
C SER A 206 14.16 -3.27 27.56
N TYR A 207 13.18 -3.56 26.72
CA TYR A 207 12.05 -2.65 26.48
C TYR A 207 10.76 -3.42 26.31
N LEU A 208 9.63 -2.74 26.56
CA LEU A 208 8.32 -3.31 26.32
C LEU A 208 8.03 -3.30 24.82
N ILE A 209 7.85 -4.50 24.25
CA ILE A 209 7.60 -4.71 22.82
C ILE A 209 6.29 -5.46 22.60
N ASN A 210 5.68 -5.31 21.44
CA ASN A 210 4.59 -6.15 20.99
C ASN A 210 5.11 -7.54 20.64
N TRP A 211 4.63 -8.57 21.32
CA TRP A 211 5.06 -9.96 21.18
C TRP A 211 3.95 -10.83 20.60
N SER A 212 4.25 -11.57 19.55
CA SER A 212 3.35 -12.62 19.04
C SER A 212 3.56 -13.92 19.79
N VAL A 213 2.61 -14.27 20.64
CA VAL A 213 2.62 -15.56 21.34
C VAL A 213 2.56 -16.74 20.36
N GLY A 214 1.81 -16.59 19.25
CA GLY A 214 1.68 -17.65 18.25
C GLY A 214 2.92 -17.86 17.38
N LEU A 215 3.68 -16.79 17.09
CA LEU A 215 4.90 -16.85 16.26
C LEU A 215 6.19 -16.80 17.10
N GLN A 216 6.10 -16.58 18.41
CA GLN A 216 7.23 -16.48 19.34
C GLN A 216 8.28 -15.44 18.92
N THR A 217 7.83 -14.26 18.46
CA THR A 217 8.70 -13.19 18.00
C THR A 217 8.14 -11.80 18.28
N ALA A 218 9.04 -10.80 18.34
CA ALA A 218 8.70 -9.39 18.37
C ALA A 218 7.99 -8.96 17.07
N LEU A 219 6.98 -8.11 17.20
CA LEU A 219 6.26 -7.49 16.09
C LEU A 219 6.67 -6.01 15.98
N SER A 220 6.58 -5.48 14.78
CA SER A 220 6.81 -4.05 14.54
C SER A 220 5.60 -3.23 14.99
N ASP A 221 5.84 -2.12 15.69
CA ASP A 221 4.78 -1.19 16.12
C ASP A 221 4.14 -0.41 14.92
N VAL A 222 4.79 -0.43 13.77
CA VAL A 222 4.48 0.46 12.64
C VAL A 222 4.12 -0.29 11.38
N SER A 223 4.24 -1.62 11.37
CA SER A 223 4.02 -2.43 10.16
C SER A 223 2.71 -3.19 10.21
N GLY A 224 2.24 -3.67 9.05
CA GLY A 224 1.09 -4.57 8.92
C GLY A 224 1.29 -5.96 9.55
N ASP A 225 2.08 -6.09 10.61
CA ASP A 225 2.21 -7.31 11.41
C ASP A 225 1.07 -7.45 12.42
N THR A 226 0.38 -6.34 12.72
CA THR A 226 -0.73 -6.28 13.66
C THR A 226 -2.01 -5.80 12.99
N ASP A 227 -3.15 -6.24 13.53
CA ASP A 227 -4.51 -5.84 13.16
C ASP A 227 -5.33 -5.69 14.45
N PHE A 228 -6.55 -5.22 14.36
CA PHE A 228 -7.45 -5.07 15.51
C PHE A 228 -8.63 -6.03 15.39
N LEU A 229 -8.94 -6.67 16.53
CA LEU A 229 -10.12 -7.49 16.67
C LEU A 229 -11.02 -6.88 17.74
N THR A 230 -12.25 -6.54 17.39
CA THR A 230 -13.27 -6.16 18.36
C THR A 230 -13.78 -7.42 19.06
N ARG A 231 -13.65 -7.47 20.40
CA ARG A 231 -14.14 -8.59 21.21
C ARG A 231 -14.82 -8.10 22.47
N LYS A 232 -15.55 -9.00 23.12
CA LYS A 232 -16.14 -8.78 24.44
C LYS A 232 -15.34 -9.51 25.50
N ASP A 233 -14.89 -8.75 26.50
CA ASP A 233 -14.19 -9.28 27.66
C ASP A 233 -14.80 -8.72 28.96
N PRO A 234 -14.65 -9.41 30.11
CA PRO A 234 -15.06 -8.87 31.39
C PRO A 234 -14.28 -7.60 31.74
N PHE A 235 -14.98 -6.50 31.96
CA PHE A 235 -14.47 -5.28 32.55
C PHE A 235 -14.83 -5.28 34.03
N ILE A 236 -13.82 -5.42 34.91
CA ILE A 236 -13.97 -5.65 36.33
C ILE A 236 -13.48 -4.46 37.11
N ASN A 237 -14.32 -4.00 38.09
CA ASN A 237 -13.90 -3.09 39.13
C ASN A 237 -13.48 -3.89 40.36
N PHE A 238 -12.32 -3.58 40.92
CA PHE A 238 -11.86 -4.19 42.16
C PHE A 238 -11.05 -3.21 43.00
N ILE A 239 -10.89 -3.52 44.30
CA ILE A 239 -10.25 -2.65 45.28
C ILE A 239 -8.89 -3.15 45.72
N TYR A 240 -7.96 -2.23 45.90
CA TYR A 240 -6.73 -2.44 46.62
C TYR A 240 -6.91 -1.92 48.07
N LYS A 241 -6.58 -2.76 49.03
CA LYS A 241 -6.64 -2.39 50.46
C LYS A 241 -5.31 -1.82 50.91
N PHE A 242 -5.38 -0.84 51.79
CA PHE A 242 -4.21 -0.20 52.38
C PHE A 242 -3.37 -1.21 53.17
N GLU A 243 -2.04 -1.14 53.05
CA GLU A 243 -1.09 -2.01 53.78
C GLU A 243 -0.21 -1.22 54.73
N SER A 244 0.47 -0.18 54.27
CA SER A 244 1.42 0.57 55.09
C SER A 244 1.81 1.90 54.46
N ILE A 245 2.26 2.82 55.33
CA ILE A 245 3.00 4.03 54.93
C ILE A 245 4.42 3.93 55.41
N LYS A 246 5.39 4.24 54.57
CA LYS A 246 6.80 4.41 54.92
C LYS A 246 7.17 5.88 54.68
N SER A 247 7.68 6.58 55.68
CA SER A 247 8.16 7.95 55.56
C SER A 247 9.67 8.00 55.79
N ILE A 248 10.38 8.74 54.93
CA ILE A 248 11.79 9.04 55.12
C ILE A 248 11.95 10.29 55.97
N ILE A 249 10.93 11.14 56.01
CA ILE A 249 10.85 12.36 56.81
C ILE A 249 10.24 12.04 58.16
N LYS A 250 10.78 12.56 59.28
CA LYS A 250 10.32 12.28 60.64
C LYS A 250 8.87 12.69 60.85
N THR A 251 8.09 11.75 61.42
CA THR A 251 6.74 11.85 62.02
C THR A 251 6.03 13.17 62.01
N ASN A 252 5.02 13.27 61.08
CA ASN A 252 4.01 14.31 61.09
C ASN A 252 2.66 13.73 61.48
N SER A 253 1.82 14.49 62.23
CA SER A 253 0.43 14.18 62.54
C SER A 253 -0.41 13.88 61.29
N ASP A 254 0.03 14.39 60.15
CA ASP A 254 -0.61 14.29 58.82
C ASP A 254 -0.56 12.88 58.25
N ILE A 255 0.45 12.07 58.61
CA ILE A 255 0.57 10.66 58.22
C ILE A 255 -0.58 9.83 58.78
N HIS A 256 -0.92 10.05 60.08
CA HIS A 256 -2.02 9.31 60.68
C HIS A 256 -3.38 9.63 60.04
N GLN A 257 -3.62 10.87 59.64
CA GLN A 257 -4.86 11.22 58.91
C GLN A 257 -4.92 10.56 57.55
N LEU A 258 -3.78 10.43 56.87
CA LEU A 258 -3.69 9.74 55.60
C LEU A 258 -3.84 8.22 55.74
N GLU A 259 -3.31 7.63 56.81
CA GLU A 259 -3.56 6.22 57.18
C GLU A 259 -5.04 5.96 57.41
N ASP A 260 -5.68 6.79 58.27
CA ASP A 260 -7.11 6.72 58.54
C ASP A 260 -7.94 6.89 57.27
N TYR A 261 -7.51 7.80 56.34
CA TYR A 261 -8.17 7.94 55.07
C TYR A 261 -8.13 6.64 54.26
N PHE A 262 -6.97 6.04 54.03
CA PHE A 262 -6.84 4.84 53.22
C PHE A 262 -7.39 3.58 53.83
N VAL A 263 -7.40 3.43 55.13
CA VAL A 263 -8.05 2.32 55.84
C VAL A 263 -9.56 2.33 55.57
N ASN A 264 -10.18 3.52 55.54
CA ASN A 264 -11.60 3.67 55.33
C ASN A 264 -11.99 3.84 53.85
N ASN A 265 -11.05 4.19 52.96
CA ASN A 265 -11.26 4.44 51.55
C ASN A 265 -10.27 3.64 50.70
N PRO A 266 -10.48 2.34 50.48
CA PRO A 266 -9.68 1.54 49.60
C PRO A 266 -9.72 2.08 48.20
N ILE A 267 -8.65 1.89 47.42
CA ILE A 267 -8.59 2.41 46.02
C ILE A 267 -9.23 1.41 45.08
N GLU A 268 -10.27 1.87 44.38
CA GLU A 268 -10.93 1.11 43.33
C GLU A 268 -10.28 1.38 42.00
N VAL A 269 -9.98 0.32 41.25
CA VAL A 269 -9.48 0.36 39.86
C VAL A 269 -10.35 -0.48 38.93
N ALA A 270 -10.30 -0.24 37.67
CA ALA A 270 -11.03 -1.00 36.67
C ALA A 270 -10.07 -1.54 35.59
N THR A 271 -10.28 -2.79 35.13
CA THR A 271 -9.44 -3.42 34.14
C THR A 271 -10.18 -4.47 33.30
N VAL A 272 -9.74 -4.68 32.05
CA VAL A 272 -10.09 -5.83 31.22
C VAL A 272 -9.06 -6.96 31.30
N ARG A 273 -7.93 -6.72 32.02
CA ARG A 273 -6.79 -7.65 32.11
C ARG A 273 -6.44 -8.02 33.56
N PRO A 274 -7.36 -8.60 34.36
CA PRO A 274 -7.07 -8.98 35.71
C PRO A 274 -5.97 -10.06 35.85
N GLU A 275 -5.68 -10.84 34.81
CA GLU A 275 -4.59 -11.83 34.80
C GLU A 275 -3.21 -11.23 35.02
N THR A 276 -3.04 -9.93 34.82
CA THR A 276 -1.74 -9.26 35.03
C THR A 276 -1.51 -8.74 36.44
N ILE A 277 -2.48 -8.94 37.33
CA ILE A 277 -2.49 -8.34 38.71
C ILE A 277 -1.22 -8.61 39.53
N HIS A 278 -0.56 -9.76 39.32
CA HIS A 278 0.68 -10.10 40.01
C HIS A 278 1.92 -9.35 39.51
N GLY A 279 1.76 -8.62 38.40
CA GLY A 279 2.75 -7.69 37.85
C GLY A 279 2.48 -6.24 38.23
N ASP A 280 1.45 -5.96 39.04
CA ASP A 280 1.10 -4.59 39.41
C ASP A 280 2.12 -4.04 40.43
N MET A 281 2.79 -2.96 40.02
CA MET A 281 3.82 -2.29 40.82
C MET A 281 3.30 -1.02 41.49
N GLY A 282 2.26 -0.42 40.91
CA GLY A 282 1.68 0.82 41.43
C GLY A 282 0.19 0.99 41.13
N ILE A 283 -0.38 1.99 41.79
CA ILE A 283 -1.70 2.54 41.48
C ILE A 283 -1.50 4.02 41.22
N ALA A 284 -1.72 4.46 39.99
CA ALA A 284 -1.65 5.86 39.59
C ALA A 284 -3.01 6.54 39.78
N ILE A 285 -3.04 7.74 40.37
CA ILE A 285 -4.25 8.56 40.53
C ILE A 285 -3.97 9.93 39.96
N HIS A 286 -4.95 10.50 39.26
CA HIS A 286 -4.86 11.87 38.76
C HIS A 286 -4.79 12.86 39.95
N PRO A 287 -3.84 13.85 39.95
CA PRO A 287 -3.64 14.74 41.08
C PRO A 287 -4.90 15.54 41.47
N GLU A 288 -5.73 15.94 40.51
CA GLU A 288 -7.00 16.66 40.83
C GLU A 288 -7.99 15.76 41.57
N ILE A 289 -8.13 14.48 41.15
CA ILE A 289 -9.02 13.50 41.80
C ILE A 289 -8.53 13.23 43.21
N PHE A 290 -7.22 13.00 43.35
CA PHE A 290 -6.65 12.69 44.67
C PHE A 290 -6.79 13.87 45.65
N ARG A 291 -6.51 15.09 45.17
CA ARG A 291 -6.71 16.33 45.94
C ARG A 291 -8.16 16.48 46.38
N ALA A 292 -9.14 16.32 45.49
CA ALA A 292 -10.54 16.44 45.83
C ALA A 292 -10.96 15.43 46.93
N LYS A 293 -10.55 14.16 46.80
CA LYS A 293 -10.86 13.08 47.76
C LYS A 293 -10.29 13.37 49.18
N LEU A 294 -9.05 13.90 49.25
CA LEU A 294 -8.43 14.24 50.54
C LEU A 294 -9.09 15.45 51.19
N LEU A 295 -9.46 16.48 50.42
CA LEU A 295 -10.21 17.64 50.91
C LEU A 295 -11.60 17.26 51.42
N ASP A 296 -12.30 16.39 50.72
CA ASP A 296 -13.64 15.89 51.11
C ASP A 296 -13.58 15.04 52.37
N PHE A 297 -12.48 14.36 52.63
CA PHE A 297 -12.22 13.64 53.88
C PHE A 297 -11.93 14.59 55.04
N GLY A 298 -11.63 15.85 54.81
CA GLY A 298 -11.40 16.89 55.81
C GLY A 298 -9.94 17.20 56.11
N ILE A 299 -9.01 16.78 55.24
CA ILE A 299 -7.58 17.18 55.35
C ILE A 299 -7.43 18.61 54.84
N ASP A 300 -6.68 19.42 55.59
CA ASP A 300 -6.47 20.83 55.21
C ASP A 300 -5.74 20.99 53.87
N LYS A 301 -6.11 22.04 53.12
CA LYS A 301 -5.57 22.27 51.80
C LYS A 301 -4.04 22.36 51.75
N GLY A 302 -3.42 22.99 52.74
CA GLY A 302 -1.96 23.11 52.81
C GLY A 302 -1.30 21.73 53.07
N GLN A 303 -1.92 20.91 53.88
CA GLN A 303 -1.51 19.53 54.16
C GLN A 303 -1.67 18.66 52.91
N VAL A 304 -2.78 18.78 52.19
CA VAL A 304 -3.01 18.03 50.95
C VAL A 304 -1.90 18.30 49.92
N GLU A 305 -1.52 19.55 49.66
CA GLU A 305 -0.44 19.88 48.74
C GLU A 305 0.93 19.33 49.20
N SER A 306 1.20 19.38 50.53
CA SER A 306 2.41 18.78 51.10
C SER A 306 2.43 17.26 50.93
N LEU A 307 1.33 16.57 51.22
CA LEU A 307 1.23 15.13 51.05
C LEU A 307 1.41 14.69 49.59
N ILE A 308 0.80 15.39 48.66
CA ILE A 308 0.98 15.15 47.23
C ILE A 308 2.45 15.33 46.82
N SER A 309 3.08 16.43 47.26
CA SER A 309 4.50 16.68 47.01
C SER A 309 5.40 15.59 47.58
N ASP A 310 5.14 15.14 48.83
CA ASP A 310 5.93 14.11 49.49
C ASP A 310 5.77 12.72 48.82
N ILE A 311 4.60 12.43 48.28
CA ILE A 311 4.37 11.21 47.50
C ILE A 311 5.11 11.29 46.14
N VAL A 312 5.04 12.42 45.45
CA VAL A 312 5.74 12.63 44.19
C VAL A 312 7.25 12.58 44.34
N SER A 313 7.79 13.18 45.43
CA SER A 313 9.24 13.11 45.73
C SER A 313 9.71 11.76 46.31
N LYS A 314 8.80 10.83 46.55
CA LYS A 314 9.03 9.53 47.23
C LYS A 314 9.51 9.64 48.69
N ASP A 315 9.38 10.82 49.27
CA ASP A 315 9.62 11.00 50.73
C ASP A 315 8.55 10.28 51.56
N LEU A 316 7.39 10.05 50.96
CA LEU A 316 6.27 9.30 51.50
C LEU A 316 5.85 8.18 50.53
N ILE A 317 6.02 6.94 50.93
CA ILE A 317 5.65 5.73 50.16
C ILE A 317 4.41 5.12 50.79
N VAL A 318 3.32 5.04 50.04
CA VAL A 318 2.05 4.43 50.45
C VAL A 318 1.87 3.12 49.71
N ASN A 319 1.69 2.01 50.41
CA ASN A 319 1.58 0.67 49.85
C ASN A 319 0.15 0.12 50.00
N PHE A 320 -0.26 -0.60 49.02
CA PHE A 320 -1.54 -1.30 48.92
C PHE A 320 -1.33 -2.77 48.52
N GLY A 321 -2.40 -3.57 48.68
CA GLY A 321 -2.33 -4.97 48.30
C GLY A 321 -3.67 -5.67 48.21
N ILE A 322 -3.61 -6.92 47.70
CA ILE A 322 -4.68 -7.93 47.68
C ILE A 322 -4.07 -9.19 48.30
N LYS A 323 -4.00 -9.23 49.61
CA LYS A 323 -3.22 -10.25 50.38
C LYS A 323 -3.65 -11.68 50.08
N GLU A 324 -4.95 -11.91 49.93
CA GLU A 324 -5.53 -13.23 49.63
C GLU A 324 -5.06 -13.80 48.30
N LEU A 325 -4.67 -12.95 47.34
CA LEU A 325 -4.11 -13.34 46.07
C LEU A 325 -2.57 -13.23 46.02
N GLY A 326 -1.92 -12.83 47.08
CA GLY A 326 -0.46 -12.69 47.15
C GLY A 326 0.08 -11.40 46.52
N VAL A 327 -0.77 -10.43 46.22
CA VAL A 327 -0.36 -9.13 45.67
C VAL A 327 -0.10 -8.17 46.84
N VAL A 328 1.13 -7.69 47.00
CA VAL A 328 1.57 -6.85 48.11
C VAL A 328 2.55 -5.78 47.66
N GLY A 329 2.60 -4.66 48.35
CA GLY A 329 3.57 -3.60 48.13
C GLY A 329 3.33 -2.74 46.90
N VAL A 330 2.10 -2.69 46.40
CA VAL A 330 1.70 -1.86 45.26
C VAL A 330 1.71 -0.39 45.65
N GLN A 331 2.55 0.45 45.05
CA GLN A 331 2.82 1.82 45.46
C GLN A 331 1.82 2.83 44.89
N LEU A 332 1.44 3.83 45.70
CA LEU A 332 0.66 4.97 45.20
C LEU A 332 1.53 5.88 44.36
N ILE A 333 1.02 6.24 43.16
CA ILE A 333 1.66 7.13 42.18
C ILE A 333 0.70 8.27 41.88
N ILE A 334 1.20 9.50 41.82
CA ILE A 334 0.43 10.65 41.34
C ILE A 334 0.90 10.99 39.93
N SER A 335 -0.01 10.90 38.95
CA SER A 335 0.34 11.14 37.53
C SER A 335 -0.78 11.85 36.80
N GLU A 336 -0.42 12.88 36.03
CA GLU A 336 -1.33 13.59 35.11
C GLU A 336 -1.69 12.77 33.85
N LYS A 337 -0.97 11.67 33.58
CA LYS A 337 -1.26 10.76 32.46
C LYS A 337 -2.49 9.89 32.73
N VAL A 338 -3.00 9.84 33.92
CA VAL A 338 -4.25 9.12 34.24
C VAL A 338 -5.43 9.94 33.72
N ASP A 339 -6.29 9.31 32.92
CA ASP A 339 -7.52 9.95 32.46
C ASP A 339 -8.52 10.07 33.62
N LYS A 340 -8.75 11.30 34.08
CA LYS A 340 -9.64 11.62 35.18
C LYS A 340 -11.12 11.34 34.91
N ASP A 341 -11.50 11.30 33.62
CA ASP A 341 -12.89 11.12 33.18
C ASP A 341 -13.19 9.67 32.82
N PHE A 342 -12.19 8.76 32.89
CA PHE A 342 -12.35 7.35 32.58
C PHE A 342 -12.31 6.46 33.83
N GLY A 343 -13.25 5.52 33.95
CA GLY A 343 -13.30 4.51 35.00
C GLY A 343 -13.44 5.13 36.39
N THR A 344 -12.51 4.80 37.29
CA THR A 344 -12.50 5.26 38.69
C THR A 344 -11.61 6.49 38.91
N GLY A 345 -10.93 6.99 37.91
CA GLY A 345 -9.88 8.00 37.99
C GLY A 345 -8.59 7.48 38.64
N ALA A 346 -8.47 6.16 38.77
CA ALA A 346 -7.28 5.46 39.24
C ALA A 346 -6.94 4.31 38.30
N LEU A 347 -5.65 4.15 37.98
CA LEU A 347 -5.14 3.16 37.05
C LEU A 347 -4.16 2.24 37.76
N LYS A 348 -4.33 0.93 37.64
CA LYS A 348 -3.29 -0.03 38.08
C LYS A 348 -2.09 0.05 37.14
N ILE A 349 -0.90 0.04 37.65
CA ILE A 349 0.34 0.17 36.89
C ILE A 349 1.05 -1.18 36.84
N THR A 350 1.04 -1.78 35.64
CA THR A 350 1.67 -3.06 35.30
C THR A 350 2.75 -2.86 34.22
N PRO A 351 3.95 -2.40 34.58
CA PRO A 351 4.94 -1.91 33.61
C PRO A 351 5.38 -2.95 32.58
N ALA A 352 5.31 -4.23 32.93
CA ALA A 352 5.68 -5.32 32.04
C ALA A 352 4.58 -5.74 31.05
N SER A 353 3.39 -5.09 31.07
CA SER A 353 2.24 -5.55 30.28
C SER A 353 1.44 -4.43 29.59
N ASP A 354 1.81 -3.17 29.78
CA ASP A 354 1.18 -2.01 29.15
C ASP A 354 2.19 -0.89 28.94
N LEU A 355 2.14 -0.23 27.74
CA LEU A 355 3.08 0.84 27.36
C LEU A 355 2.89 2.12 28.20
N THR A 356 1.65 2.48 28.54
CA THR A 356 1.36 3.65 29.35
C THR A 356 1.83 3.41 30.79
N ASP A 357 1.58 2.21 31.33
CA ASP A 357 2.03 1.81 32.64
C ASP A 357 3.57 1.78 32.73
N PHE A 358 4.22 1.26 31.68
CA PHE A 358 5.68 1.28 31.56
C PHE A 358 6.23 2.71 31.57
N ASP A 359 5.62 3.61 30.81
CA ASP A 359 6.04 5.01 30.72
C ASP A 359 5.86 5.75 32.06
N ILE A 360 4.74 5.53 32.74
CA ILE A 360 4.50 6.10 34.08
C ILE A 360 5.53 5.56 35.09
N TRP A 361 5.76 4.24 35.09
CA TRP A 361 6.65 3.61 36.05
C TRP A 361 8.12 3.98 35.88
N VAL A 362 8.59 3.92 34.62
CA VAL A 362 10.02 4.12 34.29
C VAL A 362 10.38 5.59 34.15
N ASN A 363 9.58 6.38 33.44
CA ASN A 363 9.93 7.75 33.08
C ASN A 363 9.38 8.80 34.05
N ASP A 364 8.16 8.65 34.61
CA ASP A 364 7.56 9.64 35.49
C ASP A 364 7.88 9.33 36.96
N PHE A 365 7.74 8.06 37.33
CA PHE A 365 7.95 7.63 38.69
C PHE A 365 9.39 7.22 38.97
N GLU A 366 10.24 6.98 37.97
CA GLU A 366 11.59 6.42 38.11
C GLU A 366 11.59 5.20 39.08
N GLY A 367 10.66 4.27 38.83
CA GLY A 367 10.47 3.06 39.60
C GLY A 367 11.65 2.11 39.47
N GLY A 368 11.81 1.22 40.47
CA GLY A 368 12.82 0.16 40.41
C GLY A 368 12.45 -1.01 39.47
N GLU A 369 13.08 -2.16 39.74
CA GLU A 369 12.76 -3.41 39.05
C GLU A 369 11.26 -3.73 39.14
N PHE A 370 10.72 -4.37 38.12
CA PHE A 370 9.32 -4.77 38.02
C PHE A 370 9.19 -6.21 37.53
N VAL A 371 8.04 -6.81 37.82
CA VAL A 371 7.77 -8.22 37.60
C VAL A 371 6.90 -8.42 36.36
N SER A 372 7.27 -9.40 35.52
CA SER A 372 6.42 -9.83 34.39
C SER A 372 5.49 -10.95 34.88
N ALA A 373 4.18 -10.71 34.80
CA ALA A 373 3.17 -11.72 35.13
C ALA A 373 2.99 -12.78 34.03
N ILE A 374 3.33 -12.45 32.79
CA ILE A 374 3.11 -13.30 31.61
C ILE A 374 4.45 -13.52 30.90
N ASN A 375 4.74 -14.77 30.51
CA ASN A 375 5.94 -15.14 29.81
C ASN A 375 5.74 -15.11 28.26
N LYS A 376 6.79 -15.37 27.50
CA LYS A 376 6.76 -15.38 26.03
C LYS A 376 5.79 -16.40 25.42
N GLN A 377 5.49 -17.50 26.14
CA GLN A 377 4.52 -18.51 25.74
C GLN A 377 3.06 -18.11 26.02
N GLY A 378 2.83 -16.95 26.66
CA GLY A 378 1.51 -16.49 27.07
C GLY A 378 0.99 -17.18 28.34
N LEU A 379 1.87 -17.83 29.10
CA LEU A 379 1.56 -18.47 30.35
C LEU A 379 1.96 -17.57 31.51
N LEU A 380 1.27 -17.69 32.63
CA LEU A 380 1.62 -16.97 33.87
C LEU A 380 2.94 -17.48 34.44
N THR A 381 3.77 -16.54 34.91
CA THR A 381 5.10 -16.80 35.49
C THR A 381 5.01 -17.35 36.92
N GLU A 382 6.13 -17.81 37.49
CA GLU A 382 6.22 -18.28 38.83
C GLU A 382 5.81 -17.23 39.89
N SER A 383 5.99 -15.94 39.55
CA SER A 383 5.57 -14.83 40.43
C SER A 383 4.05 -14.77 40.68
N CYS A 384 3.27 -15.44 39.84
CA CYS A 384 1.81 -15.47 39.95
C CYS A 384 1.28 -16.56 40.89
N GLY A 385 2.17 -17.23 41.65
CA GLY A 385 1.81 -18.19 42.71
C GLY A 385 0.89 -19.30 42.19
N PRO A 386 -0.37 -19.44 42.70
CA PRO A 386 -1.26 -20.54 42.34
C PRO A 386 -1.69 -20.55 40.89
N TYR A 387 -1.49 -19.47 40.14
CA TYR A 387 -1.85 -19.34 38.75
C TYR A 387 -0.66 -19.61 37.80
N SER A 388 0.54 -19.89 38.36
CA SER A 388 1.75 -20.18 37.57
C SER A 388 1.52 -21.33 36.58
N GLY A 389 2.00 -21.15 35.35
CA GLY A 389 1.86 -22.11 34.26
C GLY A 389 0.49 -22.17 33.57
N GLN A 390 -0.50 -21.43 34.06
CA GLN A 390 -1.81 -21.34 33.38
C GLN A 390 -1.72 -20.43 32.16
N ASP A 391 -2.52 -20.76 31.14
CA ASP A 391 -2.76 -19.82 30.03
C ASP A 391 -3.38 -18.53 30.57
N ARG A 392 -2.97 -17.39 30.01
CA ARG A 392 -3.37 -16.05 30.48
C ARG A 392 -4.88 -15.83 30.50
N PHE A 393 -5.63 -16.38 29.52
CA PHE A 393 -7.09 -16.23 29.51
C PHE A 393 -7.76 -17.13 30.55
N GLN A 394 -7.26 -18.34 30.74
CA GLN A 394 -7.74 -19.17 31.83
C GLN A 394 -7.47 -18.57 33.21
N ALA A 395 -6.28 -18.05 33.41
CA ALA A 395 -5.92 -17.37 34.63
C ALA A 395 -6.81 -16.14 34.88
N ARG A 396 -7.18 -15.40 33.81
CA ARG A 396 -8.14 -14.28 33.88
C ARG A 396 -9.45 -14.72 34.53
N ALA A 397 -10.05 -15.81 34.06
CA ALA A 397 -11.29 -16.31 34.61
C ALA A 397 -11.17 -16.74 36.09
N ASN A 398 -10.07 -17.44 36.44
CA ASN A 398 -9.81 -17.89 37.79
C ASN A 398 -9.58 -16.71 38.75
N ILE A 399 -8.82 -15.71 38.33
CA ILE A 399 -8.53 -14.51 39.15
C ILE A 399 -9.81 -13.68 39.35
N ILE A 400 -10.66 -13.51 38.36
CA ILE A 400 -11.98 -12.86 38.53
C ILE A 400 -12.80 -13.55 39.61
N TYR A 401 -12.87 -14.88 39.53
CA TYR A 401 -13.59 -15.67 40.55
C TYR A 401 -13.02 -15.48 41.93
N ASP A 402 -11.69 -15.57 42.08
CA ASP A 402 -11.04 -15.47 43.40
C ASP A 402 -11.11 -14.06 44.00
N LEU A 403 -11.04 -13.00 43.17
CA LEU A 403 -11.26 -11.62 43.61
C LEU A 403 -12.67 -11.43 44.19
N CYS A 404 -13.70 -11.98 43.52
CA CYS A 404 -15.08 -11.92 44.00
C CYS A 404 -15.25 -12.71 45.29
N LYS A 405 -14.66 -13.92 45.37
CA LYS A 405 -14.71 -14.79 46.55
C LYS A 405 -14.01 -14.18 47.76
N ALA A 406 -12.92 -13.49 47.53
CA ALA A 406 -12.14 -12.81 48.57
C ALA A 406 -12.71 -11.42 48.98
N GLY A 407 -13.79 -10.98 48.35
CA GLY A 407 -14.49 -9.73 48.66
C GLY A 407 -13.72 -8.46 48.20
N TYR A 408 -12.97 -8.56 47.09
CA TYR A 408 -12.28 -7.42 46.49
C TYR A 408 -13.05 -6.78 45.34
N VAL A 409 -14.10 -7.42 44.83
CA VAL A 409 -14.98 -6.84 43.82
C VAL A 409 -16.22 -6.27 44.51
N PRO A 410 -16.52 -4.97 44.33
CA PRO A 410 -17.72 -4.35 44.90
C PRO A 410 -19.01 -5.00 44.36
N LEU A 411 -20.03 -4.99 45.18
CA LEU A 411 -21.37 -5.42 44.80
C LEU A 411 -22.07 -4.28 44.01
N LYS A 412 -22.94 -4.64 43.09
CA LYS A 412 -23.82 -3.69 42.43
C LYS A 412 -24.78 -3.05 43.44
N GLU A 413 -25.22 -1.85 43.10
CA GLU A 413 -26.18 -1.13 43.97
C GLU A 413 -27.46 -1.97 44.20
N GLY A 414 -27.90 -2.03 45.47
CA GLY A 414 -29.07 -2.82 45.86
C GLY A 414 -28.79 -4.23 46.41
N PHE A 415 -27.54 -4.70 46.38
CA PHE A 415 -27.16 -5.99 46.97
C PHE A 415 -26.41 -5.79 48.28
N ALA A 416 -26.83 -6.46 49.35
CA ALA A 416 -26.22 -6.38 50.67
C ALA A 416 -25.16 -7.46 50.92
N SER A 417 -25.16 -8.56 50.19
CA SER A 417 -24.19 -9.65 50.25
C SER A 417 -24.07 -10.39 48.96
N GLY A 418 -22.84 -10.89 48.64
CA GLY A 418 -22.58 -11.77 47.51
C GLY A 418 -23.12 -13.19 47.77
N PRO A 419 -23.27 -14.00 46.71
CA PRO A 419 -23.66 -15.41 46.80
C PRO A 419 -22.51 -16.22 47.41
N THR A 420 -22.84 -17.39 47.97
CA THR A 420 -21.84 -18.40 48.33
C THR A 420 -21.31 -19.00 47.03
N LEU A 421 -20.04 -18.77 46.72
CA LEU A 421 -19.42 -19.25 45.49
C LEU A 421 -18.93 -20.71 45.67
N GLU A 422 -19.38 -21.57 44.71
CA GLU A 422 -18.94 -22.95 44.63
C GLU A 422 -17.55 -23.04 43.97
N SER A 423 -16.92 -24.22 43.98
CA SER A 423 -15.62 -24.42 43.35
C SER A 423 -15.70 -24.19 41.86
N PHE A 424 -14.77 -23.38 41.30
CA PHE A 424 -14.65 -23.05 39.92
C PHE A 424 -13.41 -23.73 39.33
N ASN A 425 -13.56 -24.50 38.24
CA ASN A 425 -12.43 -25.13 37.56
C ASN A 425 -12.83 -25.50 36.13
N TYR A 426 -12.56 -24.61 35.20
CA TYR A 426 -12.79 -24.82 33.79
C TYR A 426 -11.50 -24.58 33.01
N THR A 427 -11.30 -25.32 31.92
CA THR A 427 -10.13 -25.23 31.03
C THR A 427 -10.38 -24.45 29.75
N ASP A 428 -11.64 -24.17 29.41
CA ASP A 428 -12.09 -23.44 28.24
C ASP A 428 -12.52 -22.03 28.67
N TYR A 429 -11.86 -20.99 28.14
CA TYR A 429 -12.10 -19.60 28.55
C TYR A 429 -13.53 -19.14 28.28
N ASP A 430 -14.06 -19.36 27.06
CA ASP A 430 -15.36 -18.83 26.69
C ASP A 430 -16.48 -19.47 27.54
N LYS A 431 -16.40 -20.77 27.78
CA LYS A 431 -17.31 -21.46 28.69
C LYS A 431 -17.17 -20.99 30.13
N SER A 432 -15.93 -20.71 30.55
CA SER A 432 -15.65 -20.16 31.89
C SER A 432 -16.34 -18.82 32.09
N ILE A 433 -16.26 -17.93 31.09
CA ILE A 433 -16.87 -16.60 31.15
C ILE A 433 -18.42 -16.70 31.17
N GLU A 434 -19.02 -17.62 30.39
CA GLU A 434 -20.47 -17.84 30.45
C GLU A 434 -20.94 -18.26 31.84
N VAL A 435 -20.25 -19.20 32.51
CA VAL A 435 -20.54 -19.64 33.83
C VAL A 435 -20.34 -18.53 34.88
N LEU A 436 -19.22 -17.77 34.77
CA LEU A 436 -18.93 -16.66 35.67
C LEU A 436 -19.98 -15.54 35.54
N LYS A 437 -20.47 -15.28 34.32
CA LYS A 437 -21.51 -14.28 34.09
C LYS A 437 -22.79 -14.55 34.86
N GLU A 438 -23.16 -15.84 34.98
CA GLU A 438 -24.32 -16.25 35.80
C GLU A 438 -24.00 -16.20 37.32
N GLN A 439 -22.89 -16.77 37.76
CA GLN A 439 -22.51 -16.86 39.19
C GLN A 439 -22.20 -15.50 39.82
N LEU A 440 -21.58 -14.60 39.05
CA LEU A 440 -21.08 -13.32 39.52
C LEU A 440 -21.94 -12.12 39.11
N ALA A 441 -23.21 -12.35 38.72
CA ALA A 441 -24.11 -11.33 38.24
C ALA A 441 -24.35 -10.13 39.20
N VAL A 442 -24.17 -10.35 40.49
CA VAL A 442 -24.36 -9.32 41.53
C VAL A 442 -23.13 -8.44 41.77
N PHE A 443 -21.98 -8.79 41.18
CA PHE A 443 -20.75 -8.03 41.33
C PHE A 443 -20.61 -6.94 40.28
N GLN A 444 -19.78 -5.93 40.53
CA GLN A 444 -19.51 -4.85 39.57
C GLN A 444 -18.58 -5.32 38.44
N ILE A 445 -19.12 -6.19 37.57
CA ILE A 445 -18.46 -6.72 36.39
C ILE A 445 -19.37 -6.47 35.15
N ASN A 446 -18.80 -5.88 34.13
CA ASN A 446 -19.42 -5.82 32.79
C ASN A 446 -18.83 -6.92 31.91
N PHE A 447 -19.54 -8.06 31.79
CA PHE A 447 -19.08 -9.20 30.99
C PHE A 447 -19.19 -8.98 29.47
N ASP A 448 -19.93 -7.96 29.04
CA ASP A 448 -20.17 -7.65 27.62
C ASP A 448 -19.46 -6.37 27.18
N TYR A 449 -18.33 -6.01 27.84
CA TYR A 449 -17.56 -4.83 27.49
C TYR A 449 -16.86 -5.03 26.15
N GLU A 450 -17.25 -4.25 25.13
CA GLU A 450 -16.65 -4.27 23.81
C GLU A 450 -15.42 -3.39 23.77
N HIS A 451 -14.30 -3.95 23.31
CA HIS A 451 -13.07 -3.21 23.08
C HIS A 451 -12.26 -3.81 21.93
N ASN A 452 -11.33 -3.04 21.42
CA ASN A 452 -10.41 -3.50 20.41
C ASN A 452 -9.15 -4.07 21.04
N VAL A 453 -8.77 -5.28 20.63
CA VAL A 453 -7.50 -5.92 21.02
C VAL A 453 -6.61 -6.01 19.79
N THR A 454 -5.31 -5.79 19.99
CA THR A 454 -4.32 -5.99 18.96
C THR A 454 -4.09 -7.48 18.74
N ILE A 455 -4.16 -7.92 17.50
CA ILE A 455 -3.86 -9.29 17.08
C ILE A 455 -2.67 -9.31 16.12
N CYS A 456 -1.91 -10.38 16.15
CA CYS A 456 -0.93 -10.66 15.09
C CYS A 456 -1.67 -11.01 13.79
N GLU A 457 -1.41 -10.27 12.73
CA GLU A 457 -2.10 -10.48 11.45
C GLU A 457 -1.88 -11.90 10.90
N ARG A 458 -0.74 -12.51 11.19
CA ARG A 458 -0.35 -13.82 10.65
C ARG A 458 -0.85 -15.00 11.48
N SER A 459 -0.57 -15.01 12.79
CA SER A 459 -1.02 -16.10 13.68
C SER A 459 -2.47 -15.94 14.12
N LYS A 460 -3.08 -14.77 13.93
CA LYS A 460 -4.41 -14.38 14.46
C LYS A 460 -4.52 -14.48 15.99
N THR A 461 -3.39 -14.63 16.67
CA THR A 461 -3.34 -14.62 18.16
C THR A 461 -3.31 -13.19 18.69
N ILE A 462 -3.86 -12.98 19.89
CA ILE A 462 -3.79 -11.70 20.59
C ILE A 462 -2.33 -11.41 20.93
N VAL A 463 -1.89 -10.21 20.59
CA VAL A 463 -0.54 -9.68 20.89
C VAL A 463 -0.40 -9.46 22.39
N GLU A 464 0.76 -9.80 22.93
CA GLU A 464 1.10 -9.58 24.33
C GLU A 464 2.24 -8.56 24.45
N PRO A 465 2.03 -7.41 25.08
CA PRO A 465 3.14 -6.53 25.43
C PRO A 465 4.04 -7.23 26.47
N LEU A 466 5.31 -7.42 26.15
CA LEU A 466 6.29 -8.11 27.00
C LEU A 466 7.63 -7.41 27.01
N ILE A 467 8.36 -7.50 28.12
CA ILE A 467 9.76 -7.06 28.19
C ILE A 467 10.65 -8.07 27.48
N SER A 468 11.48 -7.57 26.60
CA SER A 468 12.48 -8.36 25.88
C SER A 468 13.73 -7.52 25.62
N ASP A 469 14.89 -8.20 25.64
CA ASP A 469 16.18 -7.60 25.25
C ASP A 469 16.27 -7.55 23.72
N GLU A 470 16.16 -6.37 23.18
CA GLU A 470 16.11 -6.16 21.74
C GLU A 470 17.14 -5.13 21.27
N PHE A 471 17.48 -5.19 19.97
CA PHE A 471 18.34 -4.22 19.33
C PHE A 471 17.51 -3.10 18.71
N PHE A 472 17.98 -1.88 18.89
CA PHE A 472 17.31 -0.67 18.44
C PHE A 472 18.23 0.22 17.60
N ILE A 473 17.65 0.92 16.64
CA ILE A 473 18.23 2.10 15.99
C ILE A 473 17.58 3.33 16.62
N GLY A 474 18.39 4.18 17.24
CA GLY A 474 17.97 5.44 17.86
C GLY A 474 17.71 6.51 16.81
N VAL A 475 16.46 6.68 16.38
CA VAL A 475 16.09 7.61 15.31
C VAL A 475 16.19 9.08 15.73
N ALA A 476 16.01 9.36 17.02
CA ALA A 476 16.16 10.68 17.63
C ALA A 476 17.58 10.91 18.23
N ARG A 477 18.48 9.94 18.14
CA ARG A 477 19.86 10.07 18.59
C ARG A 477 20.67 10.85 17.54
N LYS A 478 21.56 11.71 17.98
CA LYS A 478 22.47 12.42 17.08
C LYS A 478 23.58 11.50 16.63
N SER A 479 23.79 11.44 15.32
CA SER A 479 24.94 10.83 14.69
C SER A 479 26.22 11.57 15.10
N VAL A 480 27.23 10.83 15.49
CA VAL A 480 28.56 11.40 15.82
C VAL A 480 29.21 12.00 14.56
N ASN A 481 28.99 11.38 13.39
CA ASN A 481 29.64 11.77 12.15
C ASN A 481 28.94 12.97 11.48
N THR A 482 27.60 13.02 11.51
CA THR A 482 26.84 14.06 10.78
C THR A 482 26.32 15.19 11.70
N GLY A 483 26.24 14.95 13.01
CA GLY A 483 25.65 15.87 13.99
C GLY A 483 24.12 15.98 13.94
N LEU A 484 23.47 15.31 12.99
CA LEU A 484 22.02 15.28 12.81
C LEU A 484 21.44 13.96 13.31
N THR A 485 20.17 13.95 13.63
CA THR A 485 19.39 12.73 13.91
C THR A 485 18.93 12.09 12.60
N LEU A 486 18.57 10.80 12.64
CA LEU A 486 17.94 10.16 11.48
C LEU A 486 16.59 10.78 11.10
N GLN A 487 15.83 11.31 12.08
CA GLN A 487 14.61 12.07 11.84
C GLN A 487 14.89 13.36 11.07
N GLU A 488 15.93 14.11 11.44
CA GLU A 488 16.33 15.34 10.74
C GLU A 488 16.74 15.05 9.31
N HIS A 489 17.55 14.01 9.06
CA HIS A 489 17.88 13.54 7.70
C HIS A 489 16.64 13.20 6.89
N ALA A 490 15.64 12.50 7.49
CA ALA A 490 14.40 12.15 6.83
C ALA A 490 13.58 13.38 6.43
N LEU A 491 13.45 14.36 7.35
CA LEU A 491 12.68 15.59 7.10
C LEU A 491 13.30 16.45 5.99
N GLU A 492 14.62 16.53 5.92
CA GLU A 492 15.33 17.15 4.79
C GLU A 492 14.99 16.44 3.47
N GLY A 493 15.15 15.09 3.43
CA GLY A 493 14.88 14.31 2.22
C GLY A 493 13.43 14.39 1.75
N ILE A 494 12.46 14.40 2.68
CA ILE A 494 11.04 14.58 2.35
C ILE A 494 10.80 15.94 1.67
N GLY A 495 11.55 16.98 2.02
CA GLY A 495 11.46 18.27 1.37
C GLY A 495 11.95 18.31 -0.07
N GLU A 496 12.80 17.36 -0.46
CA GLU A 496 13.45 17.31 -1.78
C GLU A 496 12.76 16.34 -2.75
N VAL A 497 11.91 15.42 -2.27
CA VAL A 497 11.15 14.44 -3.07
C VAL A 497 9.86 15.07 -3.58
N SER A 498 9.54 14.85 -4.87
CA SER A 498 8.23 15.20 -5.45
C SER A 498 7.23 14.07 -5.20
N PHE A 499 6.11 14.36 -4.55
CA PHE A 499 5.08 13.37 -4.21
C PHE A 499 3.88 13.48 -5.15
N TYR A 500 3.44 12.34 -5.69
CA TYR A 500 2.24 12.22 -6.51
C TYR A 500 1.26 11.23 -5.86
N PRO A 501 0.17 11.70 -5.20
CA PRO A 501 -0.22 13.10 -5.03
C PRO A 501 0.56 13.81 -3.90
N PHE A 502 0.61 15.13 -3.96
CA PHE A 502 1.41 15.99 -3.06
C PHE A 502 1.05 15.85 -1.57
N GLU A 503 -0.20 15.56 -1.22
CA GLU A 503 -0.66 15.40 0.17
C GLU A 503 0.09 14.33 0.96
N TYR A 504 0.76 13.39 0.29
CA TYR A 504 1.60 12.39 0.96
C TYR A 504 2.89 12.96 1.54
N GLN A 505 3.32 14.15 1.14
CA GLN A 505 4.47 14.83 1.75
C GLN A 505 4.19 15.19 3.22
N ASP A 506 3.01 15.75 3.51
CA ASP A 506 2.61 16.08 4.89
C ASP A 506 2.42 14.82 5.72
N ARG A 507 1.86 13.77 5.13
CA ARG A 507 1.73 12.47 5.79
C ARG A 507 3.10 11.89 6.17
N ALA A 508 4.10 12.00 5.30
CA ALA A 508 5.46 11.57 5.58
C ALA A 508 6.08 12.36 6.74
N ARG A 509 5.95 13.69 6.73
CA ARG A 509 6.43 14.56 7.82
C ARG A 509 5.82 14.18 9.17
N ASN A 510 4.50 14.03 9.23
CA ASN A 510 3.79 13.63 10.45
C ASN A 510 4.27 12.27 10.97
N PHE A 511 4.46 11.30 10.09
CA PHE A 511 4.98 9.99 10.46
C PHE A 511 6.39 10.10 11.08
N ILE A 512 7.31 10.83 10.45
CA ILE A 512 8.68 10.99 10.95
C ILE A 512 8.71 11.68 12.32
N HIS A 513 7.86 12.70 12.55
CA HIS A 513 7.78 13.38 13.85
C HIS A 513 7.32 12.46 14.99
N THR A 514 6.52 11.44 14.69
CA THR A 514 6.01 10.46 15.67
C THR A 514 6.81 9.17 15.74
N LEU A 515 7.84 9.04 14.89
CA LEU A 515 8.64 7.82 14.80
C LEU A 515 9.46 7.61 16.08
N LYS A 516 9.26 6.45 16.73
CA LYS A 516 10.06 6.00 17.89
C LYS A 516 11.31 5.25 17.44
N ASP A 517 12.23 5.00 18.36
CA ASP A 517 13.39 4.16 18.13
C ASP A 517 12.97 2.81 17.54
N TRP A 518 13.68 2.38 16.50
CA TRP A 518 13.27 1.23 15.70
C TRP A 518 13.85 -0.06 16.27
N CYS A 519 12.99 -0.95 16.78
CA CYS A 519 13.35 -2.32 17.13
C CYS A 519 13.63 -3.12 15.86
N ILE A 520 14.89 -3.52 15.66
CA ILE A 520 15.36 -4.19 14.43
C ILE A 520 15.56 -5.70 14.59
N SER A 521 15.36 -6.27 15.75
CA SER A 521 15.58 -7.69 16.01
C SER A 521 14.29 -8.51 15.97
N ARG A 522 14.40 -9.72 15.42
CA ARG A 522 13.32 -10.71 15.30
C ARG A 522 13.83 -12.09 15.68
N ASN A 523 13.01 -12.87 16.41
CA ASN A 523 13.29 -14.27 16.75
C ASN A 523 12.83 -15.18 15.63
N LEU A 524 13.57 -15.19 14.50
CA LEU A 524 13.25 -15.92 13.29
C LEU A 524 14.43 -16.81 12.90
N LEU A 525 14.15 -17.83 12.09
CA LEU A 525 15.18 -18.60 11.39
C LEU A 525 15.50 -18.01 10.03
N TRP A 526 14.53 -17.36 9.40
CA TRP A 526 14.60 -16.83 8.04
C TRP A 526 14.90 -15.33 8.02
N GLY A 527 15.92 -14.92 7.31
CA GLY A 527 16.34 -13.53 7.16
C GLY A 527 17.82 -13.30 7.42
N HIS A 528 18.25 -12.03 7.35
CA HIS A 528 19.61 -11.64 7.66
C HIS A 528 19.96 -11.86 9.12
N GLN A 529 20.99 -12.64 9.40
CA GLN A 529 21.51 -12.83 10.75
C GLN A 529 22.26 -11.58 11.21
N PHE A 530 22.15 -11.26 12.49
CA PHE A 530 22.91 -10.16 13.07
C PHE A 530 24.41 -10.37 12.89
N PRO A 531 25.17 -9.42 12.36
CA PRO A 531 26.63 -9.52 12.23
C PRO A 531 27.34 -9.24 13.56
N VAL A 532 26.82 -9.75 14.67
CA VAL A 532 27.32 -9.56 16.03
C VAL A 532 27.82 -10.89 16.55
N TRP A 533 29.06 -10.90 17.03
CA TRP A 533 29.72 -12.08 17.57
C TRP A 533 30.19 -11.82 18.99
N TYR A 534 29.88 -12.76 19.88
CA TYR A 534 30.26 -12.73 21.29
C TYR A 534 31.31 -13.77 21.59
N ASN A 535 32.39 -13.38 22.27
CA ASN A 535 33.37 -14.31 22.80
C ASN A 535 32.85 -14.84 24.15
N LEU A 536 32.24 -16.01 24.18
CA LEU A 536 31.64 -16.58 25.40
C LEU A 536 32.63 -16.84 26.56
N ALA A 537 33.92 -16.93 26.29
CA ALA A 537 34.93 -17.04 27.30
C ALA A 537 35.09 -15.76 28.14
N GLU A 538 34.91 -14.60 27.48
CA GLU A 538 35.10 -13.28 28.08
C GLU A 538 33.81 -12.48 28.26
N ASN A 539 32.73 -12.93 27.63
CA ASN A 539 31.41 -12.28 27.60
C ASN A 539 30.32 -13.36 27.61
N PRO A 540 30.19 -14.15 28.67
CA PRO A 540 29.20 -15.24 28.78
C PRO A 540 27.75 -14.72 28.76
N ASP A 541 27.52 -13.50 29.27
CA ASP A 541 26.20 -12.85 29.30
C ASP A 541 25.82 -12.17 28.00
N ARG A 542 26.66 -12.27 26.93
CA ARG A 542 26.40 -11.67 25.61
C ARG A 542 26.05 -10.17 25.69
N VAL A 543 26.81 -9.41 26.49
CA VAL A 543 26.64 -7.95 26.61
C VAL A 543 27.01 -7.29 25.29
N PHE A 544 26.13 -6.42 24.78
CA PHE A 544 26.41 -5.62 23.58
C PHE A 544 27.03 -4.29 23.98
N TYR A 545 28.30 -4.09 23.61
CA TYR A 545 29.05 -2.89 23.94
C TYR A 545 28.89 -1.81 22.85
N SER A 546 28.93 -0.54 23.26
CA SER A 546 28.97 0.58 22.32
C SER A 546 30.30 0.59 21.54
N TYR A 547 30.31 1.27 20.38
CA TYR A 547 31.55 1.46 19.61
C TYR A 547 32.61 2.25 20.40
N GLN A 548 32.19 3.21 21.22
CA GLN A 548 33.12 4.01 22.05
C GLN A 548 33.82 3.15 23.09
N ASP A 549 33.07 2.27 23.78
CA ASP A 549 33.65 1.30 24.72
C ASP A 549 34.59 0.35 23.99
N TRP A 550 34.17 -0.23 22.89
CA TRP A 550 34.98 -1.12 22.07
C TRP A 550 36.25 -0.45 21.56
N LYS A 551 36.19 0.82 21.14
CA LYS A 551 37.34 1.56 20.61
C LYS A 551 38.36 1.94 21.68
N SER A 552 37.90 2.28 22.89
CA SER A 552 38.72 2.80 23.98
C SER A 552 39.29 1.74 24.92
N ASP A 553 38.74 0.52 24.93
CA ASP A 553 39.06 -0.53 25.87
C ASP A 553 39.43 -1.84 25.15
N ASP A 554 40.73 -2.25 25.30
CA ASP A 554 41.23 -3.48 24.67
C ASP A 554 40.60 -4.76 25.27
N GLU A 555 40.11 -4.72 26.51
CA GLU A 555 39.32 -5.85 27.10
C GLU A 555 38.01 -6.02 26.37
N VAL A 556 37.34 -4.94 26.02
CA VAL A 556 36.05 -4.98 25.30
C VAL A 556 36.25 -5.50 23.87
N LYS A 557 37.38 -5.22 23.23
CA LYS A 557 37.71 -5.77 21.92
C LYS A 557 37.74 -7.30 21.90
N ASN A 558 38.15 -7.95 23.00
CA ASN A 558 38.10 -9.41 23.10
C ASN A 558 36.70 -9.96 23.42
N LYS A 559 35.70 -9.12 23.74
CA LYS A 559 34.37 -9.54 24.17
C LYS A 559 33.34 -9.57 23.03
N ILE A 560 33.49 -8.67 22.04
CA ILE A 560 32.50 -8.50 20.97
C ILE A 560 33.19 -8.15 19.64
N PHE A 561 32.65 -8.65 18.54
CA PHE A 561 33.06 -8.28 17.19
C PHE A 561 31.82 -8.02 16.32
N ILE A 562 31.90 -7.00 15.45
CA ILE A 562 30.84 -6.64 14.52
C ILE A 562 31.36 -6.76 13.09
N GLY A 563 30.81 -7.69 12.32
CA GLY A 563 31.20 -7.97 10.95
C GLY A 563 30.74 -9.35 10.48
N ASP A 564 31.09 -9.69 9.24
CA ASP A 564 30.80 -11.03 8.71
C ASP A 564 31.81 -12.09 9.24
N GLU A 565 31.53 -13.36 8.93
CA GLU A 565 32.34 -14.51 9.39
C GLU A 565 33.79 -14.45 8.83
N ILE A 566 33.97 -13.90 7.63
CA ILE A 566 35.30 -13.78 7.02
C ILE A 566 36.11 -12.74 7.80
N GLN A 567 35.55 -11.59 8.04
CA GLN A 567 36.13 -10.52 8.84
C GLN A 567 36.43 -10.97 10.28
N LEU A 568 35.52 -11.77 10.87
CA LEU A 568 35.81 -12.35 12.19
C LEU A 568 37.03 -13.28 12.18
N LYS A 569 37.15 -14.15 11.18
CA LYS A 569 38.32 -15.05 11.07
C LYS A 569 39.64 -14.26 10.94
N GLU A 570 39.63 -13.20 10.16
CA GLU A 570 40.80 -12.28 10.04
C GLU A 570 41.08 -11.63 11.40
N TYR A 571 40.06 -11.09 12.06
CA TYR A 571 40.18 -10.46 13.39
C TYR A 571 40.71 -11.40 14.48
N ILE A 572 40.22 -12.64 14.53
CA ILE A 572 40.72 -13.67 15.44
C ILE A 572 42.20 -13.97 15.20
N ASN A 573 42.61 -14.11 13.93
CA ASN A 573 43.99 -14.40 13.56
C ASN A 573 44.94 -13.24 13.88
N GLU A 574 44.55 -12.02 13.59
CA GLU A 574 45.36 -10.81 13.86
C GLU A 574 45.61 -10.59 15.35
N ASN A 575 44.60 -10.92 16.17
CA ASN A 575 44.67 -10.71 17.63
C ASN A 575 45.06 -11.97 18.43
N ASN A 576 45.30 -13.11 17.79
CA ASN A 576 45.58 -14.41 18.42
C ASN A 576 44.50 -14.89 19.40
N TYR A 577 43.21 -14.63 19.11
CA TYR A 577 42.09 -15.11 19.92
C TYR A 577 41.75 -16.58 19.63
N SER A 578 41.05 -17.23 20.55
CA SER A 578 40.57 -18.61 20.39
C SER A 578 39.32 -18.64 19.47
N PRO A 579 39.34 -19.34 18.31
CA PRO A 579 38.17 -19.40 17.42
C PRO A 579 36.92 -20.06 18.02
N SER A 580 37.12 -21.03 18.95
CA SER A 580 36.04 -21.86 19.48
C SER A 580 35.10 -21.17 20.48
N SER A 581 35.48 -19.97 20.95
CA SER A 581 34.68 -19.22 21.93
C SER A 581 33.74 -18.20 21.32
N TRP A 582 33.83 -17.95 20.00
CA TRP A 582 33.00 -16.95 19.32
C TRP A 582 31.69 -17.54 18.82
N VAL A 583 30.57 -16.94 19.22
CA VAL A 583 29.22 -17.33 18.82
C VAL A 583 28.49 -16.13 18.26
N GLN A 584 27.81 -16.33 17.14
CA GLN A 584 27.02 -15.29 16.48
C GLN A 584 25.67 -15.07 17.20
N GLU A 585 25.17 -13.85 17.21
CA GLU A 585 23.81 -13.54 17.66
C GLU A 585 22.79 -14.35 16.85
N GLU A 586 21.84 -15.01 17.52
CA GLU A 586 20.90 -15.93 16.90
C GLU A 586 19.71 -15.22 16.21
N LYS A 587 19.41 -13.98 16.64
CA LYS A 587 18.32 -13.19 16.10
C LYS A 587 18.54 -12.84 14.62
N ARG A 588 17.47 -12.50 13.94
CA ARG A 588 17.47 -11.98 12.58
C ARG A 588 17.11 -10.50 12.58
N LEU A 589 17.62 -9.79 11.58
CA LEU A 589 17.22 -8.41 11.34
C LEU A 589 15.77 -8.34 10.82
N ASP A 590 15.06 -7.30 11.21
CA ASP A 590 13.79 -6.94 10.61
C ASP A 590 13.92 -6.83 9.08
N THR A 591 13.02 -7.43 8.33
CA THR A 591 12.97 -7.36 6.86
C THR A 591 13.06 -5.94 6.35
N TRP A 592 12.42 -5.00 7.05
CA TRP A 592 12.44 -3.59 6.66
C TRP A 592 13.83 -2.95 6.76
N PHE A 593 14.77 -3.52 7.50
CA PHE A 593 16.15 -3.04 7.54
C PHE A 593 16.84 -3.20 6.17
N SER A 594 16.80 -4.40 5.58
CA SER A 594 17.37 -4.65 4.26
C SER A 594 16.56 -3.99 3.16
N SER A 595 15.21 -4.02 3.26
CA SER A 595 14.32 -3.42 2.25
C SER A 595 14.41 -1.90 2.20
N SER A 596 14.69 -1.23 3.32
CA SER A 596 14.91 0.22 3.35
C SER A 596 16.27 0.65 2.78
N LEU A 597 17.23 -0.26 2.68
CA LEU A 597 18.53 -0.04 2.00
C LEU A 597 18.44 -0.28 0.48
N TRP A 598 17.26 -0.62 -0.05
CA TRP A 598 17.07 -1.06 -1.43
C TRP A 598 17.69 -0.14 -2.49
N PRO A 599 17.52 1.20 -2.47
CA PRO A 599 18.14 2.09 -3.44
C PRO A 599 19.68 2.08 -3.38
N LEU A 600 20.24 1.93 -2.19
CA LEU A 600 21.68 1.88 -1.97
C LEU A 600 22.28 0.54 -2.39
N THR A 601 21.55 -0.56 -2.07
CA THR A 601 21.95 -1.93 -2.37
C THR A 601 21.95 -2.20 -3.87
N THR A 602 20.85 -1.88 -4.54
CA THR A 602 20.64 -2.17 -5.97
C THR A 602 21.68 -1.49 -6.85
N PHE A 603 21.91 -0.22 -6.63
CA PHE A 603 22.87 0.55 -7.44
C PHE A 603 24.32 0.38 -6.99
N GLY A 604 24.60 -0.24 -5.83
CA GLY A 604 25.98 -0.53 -5.39
C GLY A 604 26.65 0.64 -4.68
N TYR A 605 26.00 1.22 -3.68
CA TYR A 605 26.56 2.28 -2.84
C TYR A 605 27.88 1.87 -2.17
N LYS A 606 27.97 0.65 -1.61
CA LYS A 606 29.19 0.14 -0.96
C LYS A 606 30.37 0.09 -1.94
N GLU A 607 30.16 -0.40 -3.15
CA GLU A 607 31.17 -0.47 -4.20
C GLU A 607 31.60 0.94 -4.65
N TYR A 608 30.65 1.87 -4.73
CA TYR A 608 30.92 3.27 -5.03
C TYR A 608 31.78 3.92 -3.96
N MET A 609 31.50 3.68 -2.67
CA MET A 609 32.31 4.15 -1.53
C MET A 609 33.73 3.55 -1.58
N ASN A 610 33.89 2.31 -2.03
CA ASN A 610 35.16 1.63 -2.19
C ASN A 610 35.95 2.03 -3.47
N GLY A 611 35.51 3.09 -4.17
CA GLY A 611 36.22 3.69 -5.29
C GLY A 611 35.72 3.32 -6.69
N ASN A 612 34.72 2.45 -6.84
CA ASN A 612 34.09 2.18 -8.15
C ASN A 612 33.08 3.28 -8.50
N LYS A 613 33.54 4.46 -8.86
CA LYS A 613 32.72 5.63 -9.17
C LYS A 613 31.89 5.53 -10.45
N SER A 614 32.17 4.53 -11.32
CA SER A 614 31.50 4.33 -12.61
C SER A 614 30.42 3.23 -12.58
N ASN A 615 30.07 2.71 -11.38
CA ASN A 615 29.02 1.72 -11.25
C ASN A 615 27.59 2.34 -11.44
N ASP A 616 26.55 1.51 -11.33
CA ASP A 616 25.17 1.95 -11.49
C ASP A 616 24.78 3.06 -10.48
N PHE A 617 25.40 3.11 -9.30
CA PHE A 617 25.19 4.18 -8.32
C PHE A 617 25.63 5.54 -8.88
N GLY A 618 26.78 5.61 -9.51
CA GLY A 618 27.26 6.84 -10.17
C GLY A 618 26.43 7.28 -11.38
N THR A 619 25.68 6.36 -11.98
CA THR A 619 24.93 6.58 -13.23
C THR A 619 23.43 6.80 -13.01
N PHE A 620 22.79 5.99 -12.18
CA PHE A 620 21.33 5.91 -12.05
C PHE A 620 20.77 6.35 -10.68
N TYR A 621 21.63 6.60 -9.68
CA TYR A 621 21.22 7.14 -8.41
C TYR A 621 21.24 8.68 -8.42
N PRO A 622 20.24 9.38 -7.88
CA PRO A 622 19.00 8.87 -7.33
C PRO A 622 18.09 8.27 -8.39
N THR A 623 17.25 7.29 -7.99
CA THR A 623 16.19 6.76 -8.84
C THR A 623 15.34 7.89 -9.40
N SER A 624 15.00 7.87 -10.68
CA SER A 624 14.16 8.92 -11.27
C SER A 624 12.74 8.82 -10.72
N THR A 625 12.17 7.63 -10.76
CA THR A 625 10.77 7.40 -10.34
C THR A 625 10.67 6.18 -9.43
N MET A 626 9.98 6.36 -8.31
CA MET A 626 9.61 5.28 -7.39
C MET A 626 8.11 5.09 -7.38
N VAL A 627 7.65 3.85 -7.52
CA VAL A 627 6.22 3.50 -7.49
C VAL A 627 5.94 2.69 -6.23
N THR A 628 4.88 3.02 -5.49
CA THR A 628 4.54 2.31 -4.26
C THR A 628 3.04 2.24 -4.00
N ALA A 629 2.63 1.23 -3.21
CA ALA A 629 1.30 1.16 -2.62
C ALA A 629 1.21 2.01 -1.35
N LYS A 630 0.04 2.54 -1.06
CA LYS A 630 -0.19 3.37 0.13
C LYS A 630 0.02 2.64 1.45
N GLU A 631 -0.15 1.31 1.47
CA GLU A 631 -0.06 0.47 2.65
C GLU A 631 1.37 0.37 3.21
N ILE A 632 2.38 0.41 2.35
CA ILE A 632 3.79 0.30 2.76
C ILE A 632 4.51 1.66 2.78
N PHE A 633 3.78 2.74 2.53
CA PHE A 633 4.34 4.09 2.43
C PHE A 633 5.13 4.50 3.67
N ASN A 634 4.53 4.44 4.84
CA ASN A 634 5.17 4.88 6.08
C ASN A 634 6.39 4.03 6.43
N ILE A 635 6.24 2.70 6.35
CA ILE A 635 7.25 1.74 6.84
C ILE A 635 8.40 1.53 5.86
N TRP A 636 8.19 1.75 4.58
CA TRP A 636 9.20 1.51 3.55
C TRP A 636 9.74 2.80 2.93
N ILE A 637 8.86 3.64 2.38
CA ILE A 637 9.27 4.85 1.67
C ILE A 637 9.95 5.86 2.61
N CYS A 638 9.32 6.15 3.76
CA CYS A 638 9.91 7.10 4.70
C CYS A 638 11.24 6.62 5.26
N ARG A 639 11.39 5.30 5.49
CA ARG A 639 12.67 4.71 5.90
C ARG A 639 13.71 4.72 4.80
N MET A 640 13.36 4.46 3.53
CA MET A 640 14.30 4.62 2.41
C MET A 640 14.81 6.05 2.31
N ILE A 641 13.95 7.06 2.46
CA ILE A 641 14.37 8.47 2.45
C ILE A 641 15.33 8.72 3.62
N MET A 642 14.97 8.29 4.83
CA MET A 642 15.77 8.43 6.05
C MET A 642 17.17 7.83 5.89
N LEU A 643 17.24 6.56 5.50
CA LEU A 643 18.50 5.84 5.41
C LEU A 643 19.37 6.34 4.24
N SER A 644 18.76 6.60 3.09
CA SER A 644 19.50 7.12 1.94
C SER A 644 20.11 8.48 2.21
N LYS A 645 19.37 9.41 2.81
CA LYS A 645 19.91 10.73 3.20
C LYS A 645 21.06 10.60 4.20
N TYR A 646 20.90 9.74 5.22
CA TYR A 646 21.96 9.49 6.18
C TYR A 646 23.23 8.94 5.52
N PHE A 647 23.14 7.89 4.71
CA PHE A 647 24.33 7.31 4.07
C PHE A 647 24.97 8.26 3.06
N THR A 648 24.17 8.93 2.22
CA THR A 648 24.68 9.83 1.20
C THR A 648 25.23 11.13 1.79
N SER A 649 24.84 11.52 3.00
CA SER A 649 25.44 12.67 3.71
C SER A 649 26.92 12.45 4.06
N LYS A 650 27.39 11.18 4.03
CA LYS A 650 28.79 10.81 4.26
C LYS A 650 29.66 10.88 3.00
N LEU A 651 29.06 11.16 1.84
CA LEU A 651 29.82 11.35 0.60
C LEU A 651 30.58 12.69 0.63
N GLU A 652 31.70 12.75 -0.04
CA GLU A 652 32.46 13.98 -0.14
C GLU A 652 31.72 15.06 -0.91
N ASN A 653 31.87 16.34 -0.53
CA ASN A 653 31.20 17.48 -1.20
C ASN A 653 31.57 17.61 -2.69
N THR A 654 32.66 17.00 -3.13
CA THR A 654 33.09 16.94 -4.54
C THR A 654 32.30 15.92 -5.36
N ASP A 655 31.60 15.00 -4.71
CA ASP A 655 30.80 14.00 -5.40
C ASP A 655 29.48 14.62 -5.91
N ASN A 656 29.14 14.37 -7.16
CA ASN A 656 27.85 14.80 -7.75
C ASN A 656 26.63 14.20 -7.02
N LEU A 657 26.85 13.17 -6.20
CA LEU A 657 25.82 12.44 -5.45
C LEU A 657 25.74 12.87 -3.98
N TYR A 658 26.55 13.87 -3.56
CA TYR A 658 26.55 14.34 -2.18
C TYR A 658 25.13 14.69 -1.70
N ASN A 659 24.77 14.11 -0.55
CA ASN A 659 23.50 14.36 0.14
C ASN A 659 22.25 14.16 -0.73
N LYS A 660 22.25 13.15 -1.59
CA LYS A 660 21.13 12.85 -2.51
C LYS A 660 20.02 12.03 -1.84
N ILE A 661 18.79 12.32 -2.28
CA ILE A 661 17.58 11.53 -1.95
C ILE A 661 17.60 10.19 -2.69
N PRO A 662 16.82 9.18 -2.24
CA PRO A 662 16.76 7.87 -2.91
C PRO A 662 16.06 7.89 -4.27
N PHE A 663 15.10 8.78 -4.47
CA PHE A 663 14.29 8.94 -5.68
C PHE A 663 13.79 10.37 -5.82
N LYS A 664 13.65 10.84 -7.07
CA LYS A 664 13.17 12.21 -7.36
C LYS A 664 11.66 12.31 -7.24
N ASP A 665 10.94 11.42 -7.95
CA ASP A 665 9.49 11.38 -8.01
C ASP A 665 8.95 10.12 -7.34
N LEU A 666 7.95 10.28 -6.49
CA LEU A 666 7.27 9.19 -5.81
C LEU A 666 5.81 9.13 -6.21
N ILE A 667 5.42 8.02 -6.84
CA ILE A 667 4.05 7.78 -7.27
C ILE A 667 3.36 6.82 -6.30
N ILE A 668 2.27 7.26 -5.70
CA ILE A 668 1.37 6.41 -4.92
C ILE A 668 0.30 5.86 -5.86
N HIS A 669 0.44 4.61 -6.25
CA HIS A 669 -0.49 4.01 -7.20
C HIS A 669 -1.85 3.64 -6.57
N PRO A 670 -2.93 3.52 -7.37
CA PRO A 670 -4.24 3.07 -6.91
C PRO A 670 -4.21 1.71 -6.19
N THR A 671 -5.00 1.57 -5.13
CA THR A 671 -5.36 0.24 -4.61
C THR A 671 -6.51 -0.32 -5.45
N ILE A 672 -6.35 -1.55 -5.96
CA ILE A 672 -7.39 -2.23 -6.72
C ILE A 672 -8.42 -2.81 -5.75
N LEU A 673 -9.68 -2.46 -5.99
CA LEU A 673 -10.83 -2.90 -5.23
C LEU A 673 -11.70 -3.83 -6.09
N ASP A 674 -12.46 -4.71 -5.45
CA ASP A 674 -13.48 -5.51 -6.11
C ASP A 674 -14.66 -4.64 -6.60
N ASP A 675 -15.65 -5.26 -7.21
CA ASP A 675 -16.84 -4.58 -7.73
C ASP A 675 -17.73 -3.97 -6.61
N GLN A 676 -17.58 -4.45 -5.37
CA GLN A 676 -18.24 -3.90 -4.18
C GLN A 676 -17.46 -2.77 -3.49
N GLY A 677 -16.23 -2.49 -3.96
CA GLY A 677 -15.34 -1.49 -3.36
C GLY A 677 -14.54 -1.98 -2.15
N LYS A 678 -14.44 -3.31 -1.94
CA LYS A 678 -13.58 -3.91 -0.91
C LYS A 678 -12.20 -4.20 -1.47
N LYS A 679 -11.17 -4.11 -0.62
CA LYS A 679 -9.80 -4.51 -0.97
C LYS A 679 -9.78 -6.00 -1.33
N MET A 680 -9.13 -6.33 -2.45
CA MET A 680 -8.93 -7.71 -2.86
C MET A 680 -7.91 -8.40 -1.98
N SER A 681 -8.21 -9.64 -1.54
CA SER A 681 -7.26 -10.49 -0.83
C SER A 681 -7.45 -11.96 -1.20
N LYS A 682 -6.36 -12.74 -1.08
CA LYS A 682 -6.42 -14.19 -1.30
C LYS A 682 -7.32 -14.89 -0.29
N SER A 683 -7.35 -14.40 0.95
CA SER A 683 -8.17 -14.97 2.04
C SER A 683 -9.67 -14.74 1.86
N LEU A 684 -10.08 -13.66 1.21
CA LEU A 684 -11.49 -13.37 0.91
C LEU A 684 -11.97 -14.03 -0.39
N GLY A 685 -11.07 -14.56 -1.22
CA GLY A 685 -11.40 -15.18 -2.49
C GLY A 685 -12.02 -14.21 -3.53
N ASN A 686 -11.91 -12.88 -3.30
CA ASN A 686 -12.41 -11.82 -4.18
C ASN A 686 -11.34 -11.25 -5.11
N GLY A 687 -10.15 -11.87 -5.15
CA GLY A 687 -9.04 -11.43 -5.97
C GLY A 687 -9.24 -11.77 -7.46
N MET A 688 -8.82 -10.87 -8.33
CA MET A 688 -8.67 -11.11 -9.77
C MET A 688 -7.32 -11.80 -10.02
N ASP A 689 -7.34 -12.90 -10.75
CA ASP A 689 -6.15 -13.57 -11.25
C ASP A 689 -5.73 -12.92 -12.58
N PRO A 690 -4.59 -12.24 -12.66
CA PRO A 690 -4.18 -11.53 -13.87
C PRO A 690 -3.90 -12.47 -15.04
N VAL A 691 -3.34 -13.67 -14.80
CA VAL A 691 -3.04 -14.64 -15.87
C VAL A 691 -4.32 -15.13 -16.54
N LYS A 692 -5.35 -15.44 -15.76
CA LYS A 692 -6.65 -15.83 -16.32
C LYS A 692 -7.33 -14.73 -17.14
N GLN A 693 -7.13 -13.47 -16.76
CA GLN A 693 -7.65 -12.35 -17.55
C GLN A 693 -6.89 -12.19 -18.88
N ILE A 694 -5.56 -12.39 -18.85
CA ILE A 694 -4.73 -12.39 -20.05
C ILE A 694 -5.14 -13.50 -21.02
N ASP A 695 -5.30 -14.73 -20.52
CA ASP A 695 -5.76 -15.88 -21.32
C ASP A 695 -7.11 -15.60 -22.01
N LYS A 696 -7.96 -14.79 -21.38
CA LYS A 696 -9.30 -14.48 -21.92
C LYS A 696 -9.30 -13.30 -22.91
N TYR A 697 -8.44 -12.31 -22.72
CA TYR A 697 -8.53 -11.05 -23.46
C TYR A 697 -7.25 -10.64 -24.20
N SER A 698 -6.11 -10.76 -23.67
CA SER A 698 -4.71 -10.48 -24.00
C SER A 698 -4.01 -9.68 -22.91
N SER A 699 -2.67 -9.68 -22.92
CA SER A 699 -1.87 -8.86 -22.00
C SER A 699 -2.14 -7.35 -22.22
N ASP A 700 -2.18 -6.92 -23.48
CA ASP A 700 -2.42 -5.53 -23.85
C ASP A 700 -3.80 -5.03 -23.39
N ALA A 701 -4.85 -5.86 -23.51
CA ALA A 701 -6.19 -5.49 -23.06
C ALA A 701 -6.26 -5.32 -21.53
N LEU A 702 -5.61 -6.21 -20.77
CA LEU A 702 -5.53 -6.10 -19.30
C LEU A 702 -4.70 -4.88 -18.87
N ARG A 703 -3.56 -4.64 -19.53
CA ARG A 703 -2.70 -3.47 -19.28
C ARG A 703 -3.46 -2.17 -19.48
N MET A 704 -4.12 -2.00 -20.62
CA MET A 704 -4.94 -0.82 -20.89
C MET A 704 -6.09 -0.68 -19.88
N ALA A 705 -6.75 -1.79 -19.51
CA ALA A 705 -7.81 -1.78 -18.50
C ALA A 705 -7.30 -1.27 -17.16
N MET A 706 -6.12 -1.68 -16.72
CA MET A 706 -5.49 -1.23 -15.48
C MET A 706 -5.02 0.22 -15.57
N MET A 707 -4.34 0.60 -16.66
CA MET A 707 -3.85 1.97 -16.84
C MET A 707 -4.97 2.98 -17.04
N SER A 708 -6.14 2.57 -17.51
CA SER A 708 -7.33 3.45 -17.61
C SER A 708 -7.85 3.98 -16.27
N GLY A 709 -7.44 3.38 -15.15
CA GLY A 709 -7.75 3.84 -13.81
C GLY A 709 -6.54 4.43 -13.07
N MET A 710 -5.40 4.61 -13.75
CA MET A 710 -4.18 5.12 -13.13
C MET A 710 -4.27 6.62 -12.90
N ILE A 711 -4.68 7.00 -11.69
CA ILE A 711 -4.64 8.35 -11.14
C ILE A 711 -3.96 8.25 -9.77
N PRO A 712 -2.83 8.95 -9.54
CA PRO A 712 -2.10 8.87 -8.29
C PRO A 712 -2.99 9.10 -7.05
N GLY A 713 -2.85 8.25 -6.04
CA GLY A 713 -3.56 8.33 -4.75
C GLY A 713 -5.03 7.88 -4.75
N ARG A 714 -5.67 7.73 -5.89
CA ARG A 714 -7.08 7.26 -5.99
C ARG A 714 -7.16 5.73 -5.95
N ASN A 715 -8.29 5.18 -5.44
CA ASN A 715 -8.57 3.76 -5.55
C ASN A 715 -9.26 3.45 -6.87
N MET A 716 -9.03 2.25 -7.41
CA MET A 716 -9.64 1.79 -8.65
C MET A 716 -10.50 0.55 -8.39
N ARG A 717 -11.71 0.52 -8.92
CA ARG A 717 -12.54 -0.70 -8.94
C ARG A 717 -12.26 -1.47 -10.23
N LEU A 718 -11.78 -2.70 -10.09
CA LEU A 718 -11.50 -3.59 -11.23
C LEU A 718 -11.65 -5.06 -10.77
N GLY A 719 -12.86 -5.49 -10.44
CA GLY A 719 -13.14 -6.85 -10.00
C GLY A 719 -14.31 -7.47 -10.74
N GLY A 720 -14.38 -8.80 -10.74
CA GLY A 720 -15.48 -9.57 -11.27
C GLY A 720 -15.92 -9.19 -12.68
N ASN A 721 -17.21 -8.98 -12.87
CA ASN A 721 -17.79 -8.60 -14.18
C ASN A 721 -17.33 -7.22 -14.70
N LEU A 722 -16.87 -6.32 -13.82
CA LEU A 722 -16.37 -5.02 -14.25
C LEU A 722 -15.02 -5.16 -14.96
N ALA A 723 -14.13 -6.01 -14.44
CA ALA A 723 -12.86 -6.31 -15.10
C ALA A 723 -13.09 -6.86 -16.52
N ASP A 724 -14.02 -7.80 -16.68
CA ASP A 724 -14.39 -8.36 -17.99
C ASP A 724 -14.86 -7.27 -18.96
N LYS A 725 -15.75 -6.38 -18.54
CA LYS A 725 -16.25 -5.31 -19.42
C LYS A 725 -15.17 -4.32 -19.85
N VAL A 726 -14.26 -3.98 -18.92
CA VAL A 726 -13.19 -3.03 -19.22
C VAL A 726 -12.13 -3.66 -20.12
N CYS A 727 -11.73 -4.91 -19.85
CA CYS A 727 -10.81 -5.65 -20.74
C CYS A 727 -11.42 -5.83 -22.15
N GLU A 728 -12.71 -6.16 -22.24
CA GLU A 728 -13.40 -6.26 -23.53
C GLU A 728 -13.43 -4.93 -24.31
N LYS A 729 -13.67 -3.80 -23.60
CA LYS A 729 -13.58 -2.46 -24.22
C LYS A 729 -12.22 -2.26 -24.90
N TYR A 730 -11.13 -2.57 -24.18
CA TYR A 730 -9.77 -2.31 -24.70
C TYR A 730 -9.29 -3.35 -25.72
N ARG A 731 -9.70 -4.62 -25.62
CA ARG A 731 -9.53 -5.58 -26.71
C ARG A 731 -10.19 -5.09 -28.01
N ASN A 732 -11.42 -4.56 -27.91
CA ASN A 732 -12.13 -4.00 -29.07
C ASN A 732 -11.45 -2.74 -29.61
N PHE A 733 -10.82 -1.94 -28.75
CA PHE A 733 -10.00 -0.80 -29.16
C PHE A 733 -8.76 -1.25 -29.93
N GLY A 734 -8.00 -2.24 -29.44
CA GLY A 734 -6.86 -2.82 -30.16
C GLY A 734 -7.30 -3.32 -31.56
N ASN A 735 -8.36 -4.14 -31.63
CA ASN A 735 -8.90 -4.58 -32.90
C ASN A 735 -9.34 -3.42 -33.85
N LYS A 736 -9.73 -2.28 -33.28
CA LYS A 736 -10.03 -1.08 -34.08
C LYS A 736 -8.76 -0.51 -34.69
N VAL A 737 -7.68 -0.36 -33.92
CA VAL A 737 -6.36 0.08 -34.42
C VAL A 737 -5.85 -0.90 -35.48
N TRP A 738 -5.91 -2.19 -35.23
CA TRP A 738 -5.56 -3.27 -36.15
C TRP A 738 -6.27 -3.13 -37.51
N ASN A 739 -7.58 -2.92 -37.47
CA ASN A 739 -8.35 -2.76 -38.71
C ASN A 739 -8.10 -1.43 -39.45
N ILE A 740 -7.69 -0.37 -38.75
CA ILE A 740 -7.24 0.88 -39.34
C ILE A 740 -5.96 0.64 -40.17
N VAL A 741 -4.96 0.00 -39.56
CA VAL A 741 -3.71 -0.34 -40.24
C VAL A 741 -3.98 -1.22 -41.48
N ARG A 742 -4.80 -2.25 -41.32
CA ARG A 742 -5.21 -3.15 -42.39
C ARG A 742 -5.91 -2.43 -43.55
N PHE A 743 -6.78 -1.46 -43.24
CA PHE A 743 -7.41 -0.60 -44.29
C PHE A 743 -6.36 0.22 -45.04
N LEU A 744 -5.42 0.85 -44.33
CA LEU A 744 -4.36 1.65 -44.98
C LEU A 744 -3.39 0.79 -45.79
N GLU A 745 -3.09 -0.45 -45.37
CA GLU A 745 -2.32 -1.41 -46.15
C GLU A 745 -3.02 -1.78 -47.46
N THR A 746 -4.34 -2.04 -47.42
CA THR A 746 -5.10 -2.35 -48.64
C THR A 746 -5.12 -1.19 -49.65
N LYS A 747 -4.87 0.02 -49.15
CA LYS A 747 -4.74 1.26 -49.94
C LYS A 747 -3.28 1.58 -50.30
N GLU A 748 -2.33 0.75 -49.91
CA GLU A 748 -0.88 0.96 -50.08
C GLU A 748 -0.36 2.27 -49.47
N ALA A 749 -1.06 2.84 -48.49
CA ALA A 749 -0.79 4.16 -47.97
C ALA A 749 0.60 4.28 -47.31
N PHE A 750 1.12 3.20 -46.70
CA PHE A 750 2.46 3.16 -46.08
C PHE A 750 3.61 3.13 -47.10
N LYS A 751 3.35 2.91 -48.39
CA LYS A 751 4.37 2.94 -49.44
C LYS A 751 4.67 4.34 -49.94
N THR A 752 3.80 5.30 -49.63
CA THR A 752 3.91 6.68 -50.13
C THR A 752 4.57 7.53 -49.03
N HIS A 753 5.73 8.10 -49.36
CA HIS A 753 6.38 9.01 -48.40
C HIS A 753 5.68 10.37 -48.43
N LEU A 754 5.44 10.89 -47.25
CA LEU A 754 4.95 12.24 -47.06
C LEU A 754 6.07 13.24 -47.32
N THR A 755 5.82 14.22 -48.20
CA THR A 755 6.80 15.27 -48.55
C THR A 755 6.43 16.58 -47.84
N ASN A 756 7.42 17.46 -47.64
CA ASN A 756 7.20 18.77 -47.02
C ASN A 756 6.26 19.68 -47.80
N ASP A 757 6.12 19.42 -49.14
CA ASP A 757 5.21 20.19 -50.00
C ASP A 757 3.79 19.63 -50.03
N PHE A 758 3.48 18.61 -49.26
CA PHE A 758 2.15 18.04 -49.21
C PHE A 758 1.16 19.04 -48.57
N ASP A 759 0.08 19.39 -49.30
CA ASP A 759 -1.00 20.24 -48.80
C ASP A 759 -2.21 19.37 -48.43
N PRO A 760 -2.51 19.18 -47.15
CA PRO A 760 -3.64 18.37 -46.71
C PRO A 760 -4.98 18.89 -47.22
N SER A 761 -5.95 17.98 -47.42
CA SER A 761 -7.33 18.36 -47.61
C SER A 761 -7.95 19.07 -46.40
N LEU A 762 -9.20 19.49 -46.52
CA LEU A 762 -10.01 20.01 -45.44
C LEU A 762 -10.01 19.07 -44.20
N SER A 763 -10.26 17.78 -44.44
CA SER A 763 -10.23 16.74 -43.40
C SER A 763 -8.81 16.47 -42.86
N GLY A 764 -7.80 16.60 -43.68
CA GLY A 764 -6.40 16.44 -43.31
C GLY A 764 -5.94 17.51 -42.31
N TRP A 765 -6.26 18.80 -42.59
CA TRP A 765 -5.96 19.89 -41.66
C TRP A 765 -6.71 19.74 -40.30
N TRP A 766 -7.95 19.30 -40.39
CA TRP A 766 -8.74 18.98 -39.20
C TRP A 766 -8.11 17.83 -38.40
N LEU A 767 -7.69 16.75 -39.04
CA LEU A 767 -7.01 15.62 -38.38
C LEU A 767 -5.71 16.04 -37.69
N ILE A 768 -4.87 16.88 -38.36
CA ILE A 768 -3.64 17.42 -37.73
C ILE A 768 -3.98 18.20 -36.49
N SER A 769 -5.03 19.04 -36.49
CA SER A 769 -5.46 19.79 -35.33
C SER A 769 -5.88 18.89 -34.17
N LYS A 770 -6.68 17.85 -34.44
CA LYS A 770 -7.09 16.87 -33.40
C LYS A 770 -5.91 16.06 -32.87
N TYR A 771 -5.00 15.66 -33.78
CA TYR A 771 -3.81 14.93 -33.39
C TYR A 771 -2.89 15.75 -32.48
N LYS A 772 -2.70 17.03 -32.79
CA LYS A 772 -1.94 17.93 -31.90
C LYS A 772 -2.58 18.04 -30.51
N GLN A 773 -3.90 18.24 -30.44
CA GLN A 773 -4.61 18.27 -29.16
C GLN A 773 -4.43 16.95 -28.36
N CYS A 774 -4.43 15.82 -29.07
CA CYS A 774 -4.16 14.51 -28.46
C CYS A 774 -2.75 14.44 -27.91
N LEU A 775 -1.73 14.89 -28.67
CA LEU A 775 -0.34 14.90 -28.22
C LEU A 775 -0.12 15.78 -26.97
N ASP A 776 -0.63 17.03 -27.01
CA ASP A 776 -0.50 17.96 -25.89
C ASP A 776 -1.10 17.38 -24.60
N ARG A 777 -2.26 16.70 -24.70
CA ARG A 777 -2.88 16.00 -23.55
C ARG A 777 -2.08 14.78 -23.12
N TYR A 778 -1.58 13.99 -24.06
CA TYR A 778 -0.80 12.79 -23.81
C TYR A 778 0.51 13.11 -23.05
N GLU A 779 1.28 14.08 -23.53
CA GLU A 779 2.54 14.48 -22.93
C GLU A 779 2.34 15.06 -21.52
N LYS A 780 1.39 16.00 -21.40
CA LYS A 780 1.03 16.57 -20.10
C LYS A 780 0.58 15.51 -19.08
N ALA A 781 -0.12 14.48 -19.54
CA ALA A 781 -0.58 13.40 -18.66
C ALA A 781 0.59 12.53 -18.17
N PHE A 782 1.60 12.27 -19.01
CA PHE A 782 2.82 11.58 -18.59
C PHE A 782 3.64 12.41 -17.61
N ASP A 783 3.76 13.73 -17.82
CA ASP A 783 4.46 14.64 -16.90
C ASP A 783 3.84 14.66 -15.49
N ASN A 784 2.52 14.41 -15.39
CA ASN A 784 1.80 14.35 -14.10
C ASN A 784 1.53 12.93 -13.61
N TYR A 785 2.00 11.90 -14.30
CA TYR A 785 1.72 10.48 -14.03
C TYR A 785 0.22 10.12 -14.05
N GLU A 786 -0.61 10.89 -14.77
CA GLU A 786 -2.04 10.65 -14.96
C GLU A 786 -2.28 9.77 -16.20
N LEU A 787 -1.77 8.53 -16.19
CA LEU A 787 -1.75 7.66 -17.37
C LEU A 787 -3.15 7.33 -17.91
N SER A 788 -4.18 7.40 -17.06
CA SER A 788 -5.58 7.28 -17.51
C SER A 788 -5.95 8.37 -18.51
N GLU A 789 -5.46 9.60 -18.33
CA GLU A 789 -5.72 10.72 -19.23
C GLU A 789 -4.94 10.57 -20.56
N ALA A 790 -3.69 10.08 -20.49
CA ALA A 790 -2.90 9.78 -21.67
C ALA A 790 -3.59 8.72 -22.57
N LEU A 791 -4.04 7.62 -21.95
CA LEU A 791 -4.76 6.56 -22.66
C LEU A 791 -6.11 7.05 -23.22
N GLU A 792 -6.85 7.86 -22.47
CA GLU A 792 -8.13 8.41 -22.91
C GLU A 792 -7.94 9.40 -24.08
N ALA A 793 -6.86 10.20 -24.09
CA ALA A 793 -6.54 11.08 -25.21
C ALA A 793 -6.36 10.28 -26.52
N LEU A 794 -5.57 9.18 -26.47
CA LEU A 794 -5.38 8.28 -27.61
C LEU A 794 -6.69 7.58 -28.02
N TYR A 795 -7.46 7.10 -27.03
CA TYR A 795 -8.74 6.44 -27.29
C TYR A 795 -9.73 7.36 -28.01
N GLN A 796 -9.88 8.58 -27.53
CA GLN A 796 -10.78 9.59 -28.15
C GLN A 796 -10.33 9.94 -29.56
N PHE A 797 -9.05 10.22 -29.75
CA PHE A 797 -8.52 10.54 -31.08
C PHE A 797 -8.74 9.40 -32.07
N VAL A 798 -8.32 8.16 -31.71
CA VAL A 798 -8.41 7.01 -32.63
C VAL A 798 -9.85 6.65 -32.95
N TRP A 799 -10.72 6.60 -31.91
CA TRP A 799 -12.08 6.11 -32.08
C TRP A 799 -13.02 7.16 -32.64
N ASN A 800 -12.99 8.37 -32.09
CA ASN A 800 -13.96 9.40 -32.43
C ASN A 800 -13.49 10.29 -33.55
N ASP A 801 -12.22 10.71 -33.61
CA ASP A 801 -11.76 11.63 -34.64
C ASP A 801 -11.27 10.86 -35.88
N LEU A 802 -10.26 10.01 -35.75
CA LEU A 802 -9.67 9.30 -36.90
C LEU A 802 -10.68 8.33 -37.53
N ALA A 803 -11.21 7.37 -36.72
CA ALA A 803 -12.00 6.28 -37.29
C ALA A 803 -13.44 6.67 -37.65
N ALA A 804 -14.08 7.52 -36.85
CA ALA A 804 -15.49 7.88 -37.08
C ALA A 804 -15.68 8.93 -38.19
N TRP A 805 -14.66 9.78 -38.38
CA TRP A 805 -14.79 10.91 -39.32
C TRP A 805 -13.76 10.89 -40.44
N HIS A 806 -12.46 10.94 -40.12
CA HIS A 806 -11.44 11.09 -41.18
C HIS A 806 -11.37 9.87 -42.10
N LEU A 807 -11.36 8.64 -41.56
CA LEU A 807 -11.35 7.42 -42.38
C LEU A 807 -12.62 7.26 -43.24
N GLU A 808 -13.76 7.75 -42.79
CA GLU A 808 -14.99 7.78 -43.58
C GLU A 808 -14.86 8.80 -44.69
N TYR A 809 -14.20 9.93 -44.44
CA TYR A 809 -13.96 10.95 -45.47
C TYR A 809 -13.00 10.44 -46.55
N LEU A 810 -11.98 9.66 -46.20
CA LEU A 810 -11.05 9.04 -47.17
C LEU A 810 -11.74 8.10 -48.18
N LYS A 811 -12.94 7.65 -47.92
CA LYS A 811 -13.69 6.82 -48.86
C LYS A 811 -14.22 7.62 -50.09
N VAL A 812 -14.34 8.93 -49.97
CA VAL A 812 -14.78 9.86 -51.02
C VAL A 812 -13.65 10.76 -51.50
N ASN A 813 -12.61 10.97 -50.71
CA ASN A 813 -11.43 11.76 -51.03
C ASN A 813 -10.19 11.14 -50.40
N ASP A 814 -9.39 10.46 -51.22
CA ASP A 814 -8.22 9.68 -50.78
C ASP A 814 -6.89 10.47 -50.77
N LEU A 815 -6.95 11.79 -50.99
CA LEU A 815 -5.78 12.68 -51.02
C LEU A 815 -4.90 12.53 -49.76
N ASP A 816 -5.51 12.42 -48.56
CA ASP A 816 -4.80 12.40 -47.30
C ASP A 816 -4.29 11.01 -46.86
N LEU A 817 -4.32 9.99 -47.73
CA LEU A 817 -3.81 8.65 -47.40
C LEU A 817 -2.36 8.66 -46.87
N PRO A 818 -1.38 9.38 -47.46
CA PRO A 818 -0.01 9.44 -46.96
C PRO A 818 0.07 10.11 -45.56
N LEU A 819 -0.66 11.19 -45.38
CA LEU A 819 -0.77 11.88 -44.06
C LEU A 819 -1.35 10.96 -42.98
N THR A 820 -2.42 10.26 -43.35
CA THR A 820 -3.10 9.34 -42.44
C THR A 820 -2.18 8.19 -42.03
N ALA A 821 -1.44 7.61 -42.98
CA ALA A 821 -0.47 6.57 -42.68
C ALA A 821 0.65 7.07 -41.74
N HIS A 822 1.11 8.30 -41.96
CA HIS A 822 2.12 8.92 -41.10
C HIS A 822 1.59 9.09 -39.67
N ILE A 823 0.41 9.69 -39.47
CA ILE A 823 -0.21 9.87 -38.14
C ILE A 823 -0.49 8.51 -37.46
N VAL A 824 -0.93 7.49 -38.22
CA VAL A 824 -1.16 6.14 -37.65
C VAL A 824 0.14 5.50 -37.20
N ASN A 825 1.25 5.69 -37.93
CA ASN A 825 2.57 5.26 -37.47
C ASN A 825 2.93 5.89 -36.13
N ASP A 826 2.68 7.18 -35.97
CA ASP A 826 2.93 7.85 -34.69
C ASP A 826 2.01 7.32 -33.59
N ILE A 827 0.73 7.08 -33.88
CA ILE A 827 -0.23 6.50 -32.92
C ILE A 827 0.20 5.12 -32.46
N ILE A 828 0.73 4.26 -33.34
CA ILE A 828 1.26 2.95 -32.97
C ILE A 828 2.43 3.12 -31.98
N GLN A 829 3.32 4.10 -32.20
CA GLN A 829 4.41 4.41 -31.27
C GLN A 829 3.86 4.88 -29.93
N LEU A 830 2.90 5.83 -29.91
CA LEU A 830 2.31 6.36 -28.67
C LEU A 830 1.50 5.32 -27.90
N LEU A 831 0.97 4.29 -28.56
CA LEU A 831 0.28 3.16 -27.94
C LEU A 831 1.23 2.12 -27.36
N THR A 832 2.50 2.08 -27.76
CA THR A 832 3.47 1.07 -27.31
C THR A 832 3.59 0.97 -25.78
N PRO A 833 3.56 2.05 -24.99
CA PRO A 833 3.54 1.95 -23.52
C PRO A 833 2.32 1.21 -22.97
N PHE A 834 1.17 1.31 -23.65
CA PHE A 834 -0.11 0.75 -23.22
C PHE A 834 -0.48 -0.57 -23.90
N MET A 835 0.00 -0.78 -25.12
CA MET A 835 -0.36 -1.90 -25.99
C MET A 835 0.86 -2.46 -26.72
N PRO A 836 1.89 -2.93 -25.96
CA PRO A 836 3.20 -3.22 -26.54
C PRO A 836 3.22 -4.39 -27.52
N PHE A 837 2.44 -5.44 -27.28
CA PHE A 837 2.45 -6.63 -28.15
C PHE A 837 1.80 -6.36 -29.50
N GLU A 838 0.61 -5.82 -29.52
CA GLU A 838 -0.09 -5.50 -30.74
C GLU A 838 0.64 -4.40 -31.54
N SER A 839 1.20 -3.40 -30.84
CA SER A 839 2.03 -2.37 -31.47
C SER A 839 3.28 -2.95 -32.13
N GLU A 840 3.95 -3.93 -31.52
CA GLU A 840 5.12 -4.61 -32.11
C GLU A 840 4.76 -5.32 -33.41
N VAL A 841 3.62 -6.05 -33.44
CA VAL A 841 3.15 -6.75 -34.66
C VAL A 841 2.83 -5.76 -35.76
N LEU A 842 2.07 -4.70 -35.44
CA LEU A 842 1.68 -3.70 -36.42
C LEU A 842 2.90 -2.98 -36.99
N TRP A 843 3.86 -2.64 -36.16
CA TRP A 843 5.08 -1.95 -36.58
C TRP A 843 6.01 -2.84 -37.42
N ASP A 844 6.24 -4.10 -36.98
CA ASP A 844 7.06 -5.06 -37.74
C ASP A 844 6.48 -5.34 -39.13
N ASN A 845 5.15 -5.34 -39.25
CA ASN A 845 4.46 -5.49 -40.52
C ASN A 845 4.67 -4.27 -41.47
N ILE A 846 4.80 -3.06 -40.91
CA ILE A 846 4.99 -1.82 -41.68
C ILE A 846 6.49 -1.59 -41.99
N THR A 847 7.40 -1.77 -41.03
CA THR A 847 8.78 -1.29 -41.10
C THR A 847 9.85 -2.37 -41.12
N VAL A 848 9.51 -3.64 -40.78
CA VAL A 848 10.47 -4.75 -40.59
C VAL A 848 11.54 -4.46 -39.50
N GLN A 849 11.25 -3.58 -38.56
CA GLN A 849 12.08 -3.22 -37.39
C GLN A 849 11.33 -3.47 -36.11
N SER A 850 12.06 -3.77 -35.02
CA SER A 850 11.40 -3.90 -33.71
C SER A 850 11.00 -2.52 -33.17
N MET A 851 9.73 -2.38 -32.78
CA MET A 851 9.21 -1.19 -32.10
C MET A 851 9.96 -0.91 -30.80
N ALA A 852 10.33 -1.94 -30.06
CA ALA A 852 11.01 -1.82 -28.79
C ALA A 852 12.38 -1.11 -28.86
N GLN A 853 12.98 -1.02 -30.05
CA GLN A 853 14.24 -0.33 -30.33
C GLN A 853 14.04 0.98 -31.11
N THR A 854 12.80 1.35 -31.40
CA THR A 854 12.51 2.53 -32.23
C THR A 854 12.39 3.76 -31.33
N LEU A 855 13.08 4.84 -31.71
CA LEU A 855 12.94 6.15 -31.10
C LEU A 855 11.75 6.89 -31.72
N ARG A 856 10.98 7.60 -30.89
CA ARG A 856 9.91 8.45 -31.37
C ARG A 856 10.43 9.58 -32.25
N ARG A 857 9.83 9.77 -33.39
CA ARG A 857 10.15 10.85 -34.31
C ARG A 857 9.12 11.97 -34.16
N VAL A 858 9.38 12.91 -33.27
CA VAL A 858 8.49 14.06 -33.00
C VAL A 858 8.67 15.19 -34.05
N GLU A 859 9.78 15.22 -34.75
CA GLU A 859 10.19 16.39 -35.59
C GLU A 859 9.28 16.66 -36.78
N ASP A 860 8.63 15.67 -37.36
CA ASP A 860 7.90 15.80 -38.62
C ASP A 860 6.57 16.57 -38.52
N ILE A 861 6.00 16.74 -37.30
CA ILE A 861 4.73 17.45 -37.11
C ILE A 861 4.93 18.96 -36.96
N ASN A 862 6.08 19.39 -36.46
CA ASN A 862 6.37 20.82 -36.25
C ASN A 862 6.23 21.65 -37.50
N HIS A 863 6.47 21.05 -38.69
CA HIS A 863 6.29 21.74 -39.97
C HIS A 863 4.83 22.19 -40.20
N TRP A 864 3.84 21.40 -39.80
CA TRP A 864 2.43 21.79 -39.91
C TRP A 864 1.92 22.65 -38.78
N ASN A 865 2.54 22.53 -37.60
CA ASN A 865 2.17 23.35 -36.44
C ASN A 865 2.28 24.85 -36.75
N ASP A 866 3.33 25.27 -37.44
CA ASP A 866 3.52 26.68 -37.83
C ASP A 866 2.46 27.18 -38.81
N GLN A 867 1.87 26.27 -39.62
CA GLN A 867 0.84 26.60 -40.60
C GLN A 867 -0.59 26.57 -40.04
N MET A 868 -0.81 25.92 -38.87
CA MET A 868 -2.13 25.72 -38.27
C MET A 868 -2.89 27.02 -38.00
N SER A 869 -2.18 28.10 -37.57
CA SER A 869 -2.81 29.40 -37.30
C SER A 869 -3.44 30.03 -38.53
N PHE A 870 -2.89 29.75 -39.71
CA PHE A 870 -3.39 30.26 -41.03
C PHE A 870 -4.50 29.37 -41.59
N ARG A 871 -4.66 28.13 -41.09
CA ARG A 871 -5.61 27.12 -41.61
C ARG A 871 -6.82 26.88 -40.68
N SER A 872 -6.97 27.68 -39.62
CA SER A 872 -8.08 27.54 -38.65
C SER A 872 -9.46 27.51 -39.31
N LYS A 873 -9.71 28.29 -40.36
CA LYS A 873 -10.96 28.26 -41.09
C LYS A 873 -11.27 26.91 -41.75
N LEU A 874 -10.26 26.14 -42.15
CA LEU A 874 -10.44 24.80 -42.70
C LEU A 874 -10.88 23.83 -41.60
N VAL A 875 -10.25 23.93 -40.43
CA VAL A 875 -10.62 23.14 -39.25
C VAL A 875 -12.07 23.40 -38.88
N ASP A 876 -12.45 24.70 -38.72
CA ASP A 876 -13.83 25.09 -38.43
C ASP A 876 -14.82 24.62 -39.51
N GLY A 877 -14.39 24.62 -40.77
CA GLY A 877 -15.18 24.13 -41.89
C GLY A 877 -15.51 22.66 -41.79
N PHE A 878 -14.54 21.81 -41.42
CA PHE A 878 -14.80 20.38 -41.22
C PHE A 878 -15.63 20.08 -39.99
N ASP A 879 -15.41 20.82 -38.89
CA ASP A 879 -16.27 20.73 -37.70
C ASP A 879 -17.73 21.06 -38.03
N GLU A 880 -18.01 22.00 -38.93
CA GLU A 880 -19.39 22.31 -39.35
C GLU A 880 -20.00 21.19 -40.22
N ILE A 881 -19.20 20.50 -41.02
CA ILE A 881 -19.63 19.30 -41.75
C ILE A 881 -20.03 18.21 -40.74
N ILE A 882 -19.18 17.96 -39.73
CA ILE A 882 -19.47 17.02 -38.63
C ILE A 882 -20.78 17.35 -37.95
N LYS A 883 -20.96 18.60 -37.51
CA LYS A 883 -22.20 19.08 -36.87
C LYS A 883 -23.42 18.87 -37.75
N THR A 884 -23.29 19.11 -39.06
CA THR A 884 -24.39 18.90 -40.03
C THR A 884 -24.76 17.41 -40.12
N VAL A 885 -23.76 16.51 -40.19
CA VAL A 885 -23.96 15.06 -40.21
C VAL A 885 -24.62 14.58 -38.91
N GLU A 886 -24.09 15.01 -37.74
CA GLU A 886 -24.66 14.69 -36.44
C GLU A 886 -26.06 15.24 -36.26
N GLY A 887 -26.31 16.46 -36.73
CA GLY A 887 -27.65 17.07 -36.76
C GLY A 887 -28.63 16.27 -37.59
N LEU A 888 -28.23 15.79 -38.78
CA LEU A 888 -29.06 14.93 -39.62
C LEU A 888 -29.36 13.59 -38.98
N ARG A 889 -28.38 12.97 -38.33
CA ARG A 889 -28.56 11.71 -37.56
C ARG A 889 -29.47 11.91 -36.36
N SER A 890 -29.27 12.99 -35.61
CA SER A 890 -30.07 13.34 -34.44
C SER A 890 -31.51 13.57 -34.78
N VAL A 891 -31.77 14.34 -35.86
CA VAL A 891 -33.14 14.63 -36.32
C VAL A 891 -33.83 13.38 -36.82
N LYS A 892 -33.14 12.47 -37.51
CA LYS A 892 -33.72 11.17 -37.88
C LYS A 892 -34.18 10.38 -36.66
N GLY A 893 -33.33 10.33 -35.59
CA GLY A 893 -33.72 9.71 -34.32
C GLY A 893 -34.91 10.41 -33.64
N LEU A 894 -34.88 11.73 -33.62
CA LEU A 894 -35.92 12.55 -33.01
C LEU A 894 -37.27 12.34 -33.66
N PHE A 895 -37.33 12.26 -35.01
CA PHE A 895 -38.55 12.09 -35.78
C PHE A 895 -38.84 10.65 -36.21
N ASN A 896 -38.05 9.68 -35.69
CA ASN A 896 -38.19 8.24 -35.94
C ASN A 896 -38.10 7.88 -37.45
N ILE A 897 -37.23 8.58 -38.17
CA ILE A 897 -36.98 8.35 -39.62
C ILE A 897 -35.92 7.22 -39.68
N PRO A 898 -36.11 6.19 -40.55
CA PRO A 898 -35.13 5.13 -40.68
C PRO A 898 -33.75 5.69 -41.09
N ALA A 899 -32.67 5.12 -40.57
CA ALA A 899 -31.31 5.58 -40.81
C ALA A 899 -30.93 5.61 -42.31
N GLY A 900 -31.45 4.67 -43.07
CA GLY A 900 -31.23 4.57 -44.56
C GLY A 900 -32.05 5.54 -45.40
N GLU A 901 -33.03 6.24 -44.82
CA GLU A 901 -33.88 7.17 -45.59
C GLU A 901 -33.12 8.44 -45.95
N LEU A 902 -33.35 8.94 -47.19
CA LEU A 902 -32.76 10.21 -47.65
C LEU A 902 -33.50 11.38 -47.02
N VAL A 903 -32.79 12.31 -46.41
CA VAL A 903 -33.34 13.56 -45.83
C VAL A 903 -32.80 14.73 -46.66
N ASN A 904 -33.68 15.52 -47.22
CA ASN A 904 -33.28 16.75 -47.88
C ASN A 904 -32.80 17.78 -46.87
N TYR A 905 -31.67 18.45 -47.14
CA TYR A 905 -31.15 19.52 -46.29
C TYR A 905 -30.63 20.67 -47.15
N THR A 906 -30.53 21.84 -46.56
CA THR A 906 -29.88 23.01 -47.15
C THR A 906 -28.85 23.56 -46.14
N SER A 907 -27.83 24.24 -46.65
CA SER A 907 -26.84 24.93 -45.85
C SER A 907 -26.38 26.22 -46.47
N THR A 908 -26.03 27.20 -45.64
CA THR A 908 -25.38 28.45 -46.09
C THR A 908 -23.87 28.39 -45.90
N ASN A 909 -23.35 27.31 -45.29
CA ASN A 909 -21.92 27.12 -45.13
C ASN A 909 -21.31 26.51 -46.39
N GLN A 910 -20.33 27.21 -46.98
CA GLN A 910 -19.67 26.78 -48.21
C GLN A 910 -19.03 25.39 -48.12
N TYR A 911 -18.34 25.08 -46.99
CA TYR A 911 -17.70 23.78 -46.79
C TYR A 911 -18.71 22.63 -46.74
N VAL A 912 -19.87 22.86 -46.14
CA VAL A 912 -20.98 21.87 -46.10
C VAL A 912 -21.53 21.63 -47.52
N ILE A 913 -21.67 22.68 -48.30
CA ILE A 913 -22.17 22.61 -49.71
C ILE A 913 -21.19 21.82 -50.57
N GLU A 914 -19.91 22.12 -50.49
CA GLU A 914 -18.85 21.47 -51.30
C GLU A 914 -18.67 20.00 -50.93
N ASN A 915 -19.03 19.58 -49.72
CA ASN A 915 -18.90 18.21 -49.23
C ASN A 915 -20.23 17.42 -49.17
N ALA A 916 -21.20 17.78 -50.02
CA ALA A 916 -22.53 17.17 -50.08
C ALA A 916 -22.48 15.65 -50.33
N GLU A 917 -21.56 15.15 -51.14
CA GLU A 917 -21.40 13.70 -51.43
C GLU A 917 -20.98 12.92 -50.18
N PHE A 918 -20.05 13.46 -49.37
CA PHE A 918 -19.67 12.87 -48.07
C PHE A 918 -20.89 12.83 -47.12
N ILE A 919 -21.61 13.92 -47.00
CA ILE A 919 -22.82 14.01 -46.13
C ILE A 919 -23.90 13.03 -46.62
N LYS A 920 -24.07 12.87 -47.93
CA LYS A 920 -24.98 11.88 -48.52
C LYS A 920 -24.55 10.45 -48.17
N MET A 921 -23.28 10.16 -48.28
CA MET A 921 -22.73 8.82 -47.96
C MET A 921 -22.95 8.47 -46.50
N ILE A 922 -22.57 9.35 -45.56
CA ILE A 922 -22.45 9.05 -44.13
C ILE A 922 -23.75 9.26 -43.34
N ALA A 923 -24.59 10.25 -43.74
CA ALA A 923 -25.83 10.61 -43.05
C ALA A 923 -27.10 10.42 -43.89
N LYS A 924 -26.97 10.01 -45.18
CA LYS A 924 -28.10 10.01 -46.13
C LYS A 924 -28.75 11.38 -46.22
N GLY A 925 -27.94 12.45 -46.22
CA GLY A 925 -28.39 13.82 -46.45
C GLY A 925 -28.36 14.12 -47.95
N ASN A 926 -29.44 14.70 -48.49
CA ASN A 926 -29.56 15.11 -49.91
C ASN A 926 -29.61 16.64 -49.99
N ALA A 927 -28.51 17.26 -50.42
CA ALA A 927 -28.40 18.71 -50.49
C ALA A 927 -29.39 19.33 -51.47
N GLN A 928 -30.03 20.43 -51.10
CA GLN A 928 -31.00 21.18 -51.88
C GLN A 928 -30.60 22.66 -51.93
N ASN A 929 -30.97 23.32 -53.01
CA ASN A 929 -30.69 24.75 -53.25
C ASN A 929 -31.80 25.67 -52.73
N GLN A 930 -32.95 25.14 -52.29
CA GLN A 930 -34.09 25.88 -51.78
C GLN A 930 -34.55 25.29 -50.49
N GLU A 931 -34.98 26.13 -49.53
CA GLU A 931 -35.55 25.75 -48.26
C GLU A 931 -37.02 26.17 -48.18
N ALA A 932 -37.78 25.49 -47.30
CA ALA A 932 -39.13 25.90 -46.92
C ALA A 932 -39.10 26.34 -45.43
N ASP A 933 -40.07 27.15 -45.02
CA ASP A 933 -40.17 27.72 -43.68
C ASP A 933 -40.33 26.64 -42.58
N ASP A 934 -40.82 25.46 -42.91
CA ASP A 934 -41.09 24.33 -42.02
C ASP A 934 -39.91 23.36 -41.88
N TRP A 935 -38.73 23.68 -42.43
CA TRP A 935 -37.54 22.84 -42.29
C TRP A 935 -36.91 23.00 -40.92
N TYR A 936 -36.52 21.85 -40.33
CA TYR A 936 -35.94 21.78 -39.00
C TYR A 936 -34.49 22.30 -38.97
N GLN A 937 -34.16 23.21 -38.05
CA GLN A 937 -32.83 23.73 -37.88
C GLN A 937 -31.96 22.65 -37.27
N ILE A 938 -30.90 22.19 -37.94
CA ILE A 938 -29.99 21.15 -37.50
C ILE A 938 -28.63 21.71 -36.98
N THR A 939 -28.15 22.78 -37.59
CA THR A 939 -27.03 23.61 -37.11
C THR A 939 -27.33 25.08 -37.29
N LEU A 940 -26.43 25.97 -36.91
CA LEU A 940 -26.58 27.42 -37.18
C LEU A 940 -26.74 27.73 -38.68
N PHE A 941 -26.14 26.93 -39.56
CA PHE A 941 -26.04 27.15 -40.99
C PHE A 941 -26.87 26.16 -41.83
N SER A 942 -27.47 25.13 -41.22
CA SER A 942 -28.09 24.04 -41.96
C SER A 942 -29.50 23.72 -41.43
N LYS A 943 -30.43 23.43 -42.35
CA LYS A 943 -31.80 23.00 -42.09
C LYS A 943 -32.12 21.70 -42.83
N ALA A 944 -33.05 20.88 -42.30
CA ALA A 944 -33.46 19.60 -42.89
C ALA A 944 -34.98 19.49 -43.00
N ASP A 945 -35.43 18.97 -44.17
CA ASP A 945 -36.81 18.63 -44.44
C ASP A 945 -37.14 17.26 -43.82
N VAL A 946 -37.75 17.29 -42.65
CA VAL A 946 -38.12 16.08 -41.90
C VAL A 946 -39.63 15.82 -41.92
N ILE A 947 -40.40 16.87 -42.10
CA ILE A 947 -41.90 16.80 -42.02
C ILE A 947 -42.45 16.03 -43.21
N SER A 948 -41.87 16.19 -44.40
CA SER A 948 -42.29 15.48 -45.62
C SER A 948 -42.16 13.95 -45.49
N LEU A 949 -41.30 13.47 -44.58
CA LEU A 949 -40.98 12.03 -44.41
C LEU A 949 -41.85 11.36 -43.34
N ILE A 950 -42.67 12.11 -42.59
CA ILE A 950 -43.48 11.58 -41.50
C ILE A 950 -44.81 11.03 -42.08
N LYS A 951 -44.95 9.69 -42.09
CA LYS A 951 -46.14 9.01 -42.66
C LYS A 951 -47.41 9.18 -41.83
N ASP A 952 -47.32 9.30 -40.52
CA ASP A 952 -48.39 9.44 -39.55
C ASP A 952 -48.10 10.56 -38.55
N LYS A 953 -48.55 11.76 -38.91
CA LYS A 953 -48.27 12.97 -38.15
C LYS A 953 -49.00 13.02 -36.83
N GLU A 954 -50.24 12.47 -36.74
CA GLU A 954 -51.00 12.46 -35.52
C GLU A 954 -50.42 11.51 -34.47
N SER A 955 -49.98 10.32 -34.88
CA SER A 955 -49.32 9.36 -34.01
C SER A 955 -48.00 9.92 -33.47
N GLU A 956 -47.25 10.67 -34.27
CA GLU A 956 -45.99 11.28 -33.86
C GLU A 956 -46.18 12.45 -32.88
N ILE A 957 -47.26 13.24 -33.04
CA ILE A 957 -47.69 14.27 -32.09
C ILE A 957 -48.01 13.64 -30.73
N LEU A 958 -48.77 12.54 -30.73
CA LEU A 958 -49.16 11.84 -29.50
C LEU A 958 -47.94 11.25 -28.79
N ARG A 959 -47.00 10.66 -29.52
CA ARG A 959 -45.74 10.14 -29.04
C ARG A 959 -44.87 11.23 -28.42
N THR A 960 -44.71 12.35 -29.11
CA THR A 960 -43.90 13.50 -28.66
C THR A 960 -44.49 14.10 -27.37
N ASN A 961 -45.79 14.23 -27.26
CA ASN A 961 -46.44 14.69 -26.02
C ASN A 961 -46.18 13.74 -24.84
N LYS A 962 -46.17 12.40 -25.04
CA LYS A 962 -45.83 11.45 -24.02
C LYS A 962 -44.37 11.58 -23.58
N GLN A 963 -43.44 11.77 -24.51
CA GLN A 963 -42.04 12.01 -24.25
C GLN A 963 -41.78 13.30 -23.44
N ILE A 964 -42.45 14.40 -23.80
CA ILE A 964 -42.40 15.67 -23.07
C ILE A 964 -42.83 15.49 -21.61
N ILE A 965 -43.94 14.76 -21.38
CA ILE A 965 -44.44 14.48 -20.03
C ILE A 965 -43.41 13.67 -19.23
N ALA A 966 -42.78 12.66 -19.83
CA ALA A 966 -41.77 11.82 -19.19
C ALA A 966 -40.53 12.63 -18.82
N VAL A 967 -40.00 13.46 -19.74
CA VAL A 967 -38.82 14.31 -19.52
C VAL A 967 -39.12 15.37 -18.45
N LYS A 968 -40.32 16.01 -18.46
CA LYS A 968 -40.72 16.96 -17.41
C LYS A 968 -40.74 16.30 -16.02
N LYS A 969 -41.22 15.06 -15.93
CA LYS A 969 -41.19 14.29 -14.66
C LYS A 969 -39.74 14.03 -14.19
N GLN A 970 -38.84 13.60 -15.09
CA GLN A 970 -37.42 13.37 -14.75
C GLN A 970 -36.72 14.66 -14.32
N LYS A 971 -36.92 15.76 -15.05
CA LYS A 971 -36.46 17.10 -14.71
C LYS A 971 -36.90 17.52 -13.29
N HIS A 972 -38.17 17.39 -12.99
CA HIS A 972 -38.73 17.73 -11.67
C HIS A 972 -38.08 16.92 -10.52
N ILE A 973 -37.78 15.62 -10.75
CA ILE A 973 -37.08 14.77 -9.77
C ILE A 973 -35.65 15.31 -9.56
N LEU A 974 -34.91 15.66 -10.62
CA LEU A 974 -33.57 16.20 -10.54
C LEU A 974 -33.53 17.55 -9.83
N GLU A 975 -34.47 18.46 -10.17
CA GLU A 975 -34.62 19.76 -9.52
C GLU A 975 -34.94 19.60 -8.03
N SER A 976 -35.88 18.71 -7.68
CA SER A 976 -36.17 18.38 -6.28
C SER A 976 -34.99 17.82 -5.51
N THR A 977 -34.20 16.94 -6.14
CA THR A 977 -32.97 16.39 -5.54
C THR A 977 -31.96 17.48 -5.30
N LEU A 978 -31.72 18.37 -6.26
CA LEU A 978 -30.74 19.47 -6.16
C LEU A 978 -31.20 20.59 -5.21
N GLN A 979 -32.50 20.68 -4.86
CA GLN A 979 -33.05 21.61 -3.86
C GLN A 979 -33.03 21.03 -2.44
N SER A 980 -32.81 19.72 -2.29
CA SER A 980 -32.74 19.07 -0.98
C SER A 980 -31.44 19.45 -0.26
N ARG A 981 -31.54 20.12 0.89
CA ARG A 981 -30.39 20.42 1.75
C ARG A 981 -29.67 19.17 2.19
N ASP A 982 -30.42 18.14 2.55
CA ASP A 982 -29.82 16.86 2.98
C ASP A 982 -28.94 16.21 1.88
N PHE A 983 -29.36 16.34 0.61
CA PHE A 983 -28.53 15.88 -0.52
C PHE A 983 -27.29 16.76 -0.74
N ILE A 984 -27.46 18.10 -0.74
CA ILE A 984 -26.35 19.03 -0.99
C ILE A 984 -25.29 18.95 0.13
N ASP A 985 -25.71 18.79 1.38
CA ASP A 985 -24.79 18.74 2.53
C ASP A 985 -24.04 17.41 2.64
N ASN A 986 -24.60 16.30 2.10
CA ASN A 986 -24.01 14.96 2.21
C ASN A 986 -23.39 14.41 0.91
N ALA A 987 -23.67 15.00 -0.26
CA ALA A 987 -23.12 14.54 -1.53
C ALA A 987 -21.77 15.17 -1.85
N THR A 988 -20.89 14.41 -2.50
CA THR A 988 -19.61 14.96 -2.98
C THR A 988 -19.80 15.97 -4.10
N PRO A 989 -18.88 16.95 -4.28
CA PRO A 989 -18.96 17.95 -5.35
C PRO A 989 -19.13 17.35 -6.75
N ASP A 990 -18.49 16.21 -7.03
CA ASP A 990 -18.60 15.51 -8.31
C ASP A 990 -20.00 14.94 -8.53
N VAL A 991 -20.63 14.37 -7.49
CA VAL A 991 -22.00 13.85 -7.59
C VAL A 991 -23.00 14.99 -7.81
N ILE A 992 -22.79 16.12 -7.15
CA ILE A 992 -23.61 17.31 -7.34
C ILE A 992 -23.47 17.83 -8.77
N LYS A 993 -22.22 17.93 -9.27
CA LYS A 993 -21.95 18.34 -10.65
C LYS A 993 -22.62 17.43 -11.67
N HIS A 994 -22.49 16.12 -11.52
CA HIS A 994 -23.18 15.17 -12.40
C HIS A 994 -24.72 15.35 -12.41
N LYS A 995 -25.32 15.70 -11.26
CA LYS A 995 -26.75 15.97 -11.22
C LYS A 995 -27.14 17.27 -11.92
N TYR A 996 -26.27 18.28 -11.90
CA TYR A 996 -26.47 19.48 -12.72
C TYR A 996 -26.33 19.17 -14.22
N ASP A 997 -25.31 18.38 -14.61
CA ASP A 997 -25.10 17.95 -16.00
C ASP A 997 -26.33 17.13 -16.51
N ASP A 998 -26.87 16.23 -15.67
CA ASP A 998 -28.10 15.50 -15.93
C ASP A 998 -29.32 16.44 -16.11
N LEU A 999 -29.43 17.50 -15.30
CA LEU A 999 -30.51 18.47 -15.38
C LEU A 999 -30.41 19.28 -16.69
N ASP A 1000 -29.24 19.71 -17.06
CA ASP A 1000 -29.01 20.43 -18.32
C ASP A 1000 -29.30 19.56 -19.53
N ALA A 1001 -28.94 18.28 -19.49
CA ALA A 1001 -29.33 17.31 -20.52
C ALA A 1001 -30.86 17.20 -20.65
N ARG A 1002 -31.59 17.12 -19.54
CA ARG A 1002 -33.07 17.08 -19.57
C ARG A 1002 -33.69 18.39 -20.07
N ASN A 1003 -33.09 19.55 -19.75
CA ASN A 1003 -33.52 20.82 -20.30
C ASN A 1003 -33.37 20.88 -21.81
N ASN A 1004 -32.23 20.41 -22.34
CA ASN A 1004 -31.98 20.33 -23.77
C ASN A 1004 -32.93 19.35 -24.49
N ASP A 1005 -33.15 18.14 -23.91
CA ASP A 1005 -34.13 17.19 -24.43
C ASP A 1005 -35.54 17.80 -24.50
N LEU A 1006 -35.96 18.53 -23.50
CA LEU A 1006 -37.27 19.17 -23.45
C LEU A 1006 -37.40 20.23 -24.55
N ALA A 1007 -36.40 21.09 -24.73
CA ALA A 1007 -36.39 22.12 -25.75
C ALA A 1007 -36.50 21.54 -27.14
N LEU A 1008 -35.75 20.46 -27.43
CA LEU A 1008 -35.79 19.73 -28.69
C LEU A 1008 -37.17 19.10 -28.95
N LEU A 1009 -37.79 18.49 -27.95
CA LEU A 1009 -39.12 17.89 -28.09
C LEU A 1009 -40.20 18.94 -28.26
N GLU A 1010 -40.13 20.09 -27.61
CA GLU A 1010 -41.05 21.21 -27.76
C GLU A 1010 -40.93 21.85 -29.15
N GLN A 1011 -39.70 22.01 -29.68
CA GLN A 1011 -39.45 22.45 -31.06
C GLN A 1011 -40.06 21.47 -32.07
N LYS A 1012 -39.81 20.16 -31.85
CA LYS A 1012 -40.43 19.10 -32.68
C LYS A 1012 -41.92 19.20 -32.69
N LEU A 1013 -42.56 19.32 -31.50
CA LEU A 1013 -44.01 19.41 -31.35
C LEU A 1013 -44.56 20.64 -32.09
N LYS A 1014 -43.86 21.77 -32.04
CA LYS A 1014 -44.22 23.01 -32.78
C LYS A 1014 -44.24 22.81 -34.28
N LEU A 1015 -43.26 22.07 -34.83
CA LEU A 1015 -43.20 21.78 -36.28
C LEU A 1015 -44.21 20.73 -36.73
N LEU A 1016 -44.61 19.81 -35.84
CA LEU A 1016 -45.62 18.79 -36.09
C LEU A 1016 -47.03 19.35 -36.09
N LYS A 1017 -47.28 20.40 -35.35
CA LYS A 1017 -48.57 21.11 -35.30
C LYS A 1017 -48.71 22.06 -36.47
#